data_5aea5e02d7a972350044b141be107b24
#
_entry.id   5aea5e02d7a972350044b141be107b24
#
_cell.length_a   1.000
_cell.length_b   1.000
_cell.length_c   1.000
_cell.angle_alpha   90.00
_cell.angle_beta   90.00
_cell.angle_gamma   90.00
#
_symmetry.space_group_name_H-M   'P 1'
#
loop_
_entity.id
_entity.type
_entity.pdbx_description
1 polymer ?
#
loop_
_entity_poly.entity_id
_entity_poly.type
_entity_poly.pdbx_seq_one_letter_code
_entity_poly.pdbx_strand_id
1 'polypeptide(L)'
;ISIFDLPIEQYPDITPPVVEVSTTYPGADAETVNNAVATPVSQSIMGVSDMLYMQATSANDGSMNLQVTFDIGSDPNMDAIFTQNNVSTALSQLPASVTQQGVTTRKTMTGFLIVYSLTSDGRYTGDFLSNYAYINIQNELLKIDGVGKVDIMGAGEYAMRIWLKPDLLDYYKISLDEVFAAVEAQGGIFPAGKFGGEPAAGDVTYTYTVTMPPQIYDAEQFGDIIISTTPEGEQVRLSDIADVALGSRQYGVESLFNSDPTALLVIYQQPGSNAVDVGNSVKAEMERLSKRFPDGITYTSMVDATTSIEAGVKDIFVTLIIALILVIAIIFLFLQDWRATLIPLLAIPVSIIGAFALFPLLGFSINIISLLGMVLAIGLVVDDAIVVVEAVQVNIEKGLSAKQATVEAMHSVSSPIVATTVVLLAVFIPVSFMGSITGLLFQQFSISIAVSVCISSFNALTLSPALCALLLKPRPKVQKGFFAAFNRWFGKRTEEYTSATTRFIGHLKRTGGIVAVTLAAIAVIWHFLPSGFLPDEDQGYVMVFVQTPEASSLQTTVKAMQRVDELVRQRPDVEATSFAAGFNMLAGIASSNSGIIFVKLVDYSQRSKTSSQIASALTEELYVAVPEAVSYAFISPSIPGLGVTSGITLQVQDLEGRGTEFLADETMRFMDSLRKQPQIGSVTTQFNAGIPQRRIEVDKEKALAQGVPLRSFYKTMSTLLGGSYINNFNRFGKLYQTYIQAAPEYRRDKYSLESYFVDDGQGNSIPVSSFTTVRDTTGVEFVSQFNLYRSIELTVNPAAKVSTGQAMDAIEAVAADVLPEAVGTTWSGLSYQEKTASGSSGAVYLLAIVFVFLTLSALYNSWGLPLAILLSVPLAVLGALLFVGAAYLVSPEFINNIYMQISLVMLIGLSAKNAILVVEYADQLFFEKNMDLKAATIEAARLRMRPIMMTAFSFILGVMPLIFASGVYATARNIMGMALVGGMLLATMLGIFIYPALYYLVARVGKFERKRELKQKES
;
A
#
# COMPACT_ATOMS: atom_id res chain seq x y z
N ILE A 1 26.10 14.26 -4.42
CA ILE A 1 25.74 14.40 -3.00
C ILE A 1 24.25 14.12 -2.86
N SER A 2 23.36 14.90 -3.48
CA SER A 2 21.90 14.78 -3.32
C SER A 2 21.35 13.35 -3.49
N ILE A 3 21.94 12.51 -4.35
CA ILE A 3 21.47 11.15 -4.59
C ILE A 3 21.63 10.23 -3.37
N PHE A 4 22.58 10.52 -2.47
CA PHE A 4 22.83 9.74 -1.25
C PHE A 4 21.93 10.19 -0.08
N ASP A 5 21.36 11.38 -0.17
CA ASP A 5 20.50 11.96 0.87
C ASP A 5 19.00 11.80 0.54
N LEU A 6 18.69 11.28 -0.68
CA LEU A 6 17.30 11.07 -1.08
C LEU A 6 16.70 9.85 -0.38
N PRO A 7 15.48 9.97 0.16
CA PRO A 7 14.77 8.83 0.73
C PRO A 7 14.49 7.74 -0.32
N ILE A 8 14.58 6.47 0.11
CA ILE A 8 14.27 5.30 -0.73
C ILE A 8 12.95 4.71 -0.27
N GLU A 9 11.96 4.71 -1.14
CA GLU A 9 10.60 4.27 -0.87
C GLU A 9 10.08 3.32 -1.95
N GLN A 10 8.98 2.63 -1.68
CA GLN A 10 8.32 1.80 -2.70
C GLN A 10 7.61 2.69 -3.74
N TYR A 11 6.78 3.58 -3.26
CA TYR A 11 6.01 4.57 -4.02
C TYR A 11 6.23 5.96 -3.43
N PRO A 12 5.88 7.06 -4.14
CA PRO A 12 5.76 8.37 -3.49
C PRO A 12 4.75 8.31 -2.33
N ASP A 13 4.69 9.35 -1.53
CA ASP A 13 3.71 9.46 -0.43
C ASP A 13 2.29 9.55 -1.01
N ILE A 14 1.69 8.38 -1.24
CA ILE A 14 0.36 8.19 -1.86
C ILE A 14 -0.62 7.54 -0.91
N THR A 15 -0.19 7.20 0.30
CA THR A 15 -1.05 6.55 1.28
C THR A 15 -1.78 7.59 2.11
N PRO A 16 -3.13 7.60 2.11
CA PRO A 16 -3.89 8.48 2.98
C PRO A 16 -3.46 8.33 4.44
N PRO A 17 -3.21 9.42 5.18
CA PRO A 17 -2.92 9.34 6.60
C PRO A 17 -4.06 8.70 7.38
N VAL A 18 -3.73 7.84 8.33
CA VAL A 18 -4.70 7.19 9.22
C VAL A 18 -4.38 7.53 10.67
N VAL A 19 -5.41 7.92 11.41
CA VAL A 19 -5.35 8.10 12.86
C VAL A 19 -6.22 7.03 13.50
N GLU A 20 -5.58 6.20 14.34
CA GLU A 20 -6.23 5.14 15.11
C GLU A 20 -6.62 5.66 16.49
N VAL A 21 -7.89 5.46 16.86
CA VAL A 21 -8.42 5.71 18.21
C VAL A 21 -8.83 4.37 18.80
N SER A 22 -8.24 3.98 19.93
CA SER A 22 -8.50 2.68 20.54
C SER A 22 -8.74 2.78 22.04
N THR A 23 -9.64 1.93 22.54
CA THR A 23 -9.94 1.77 23.96
C THR A 23 -10.55 0.38 24.23
N THR A 24 -10.74 0.05 25.51
CA THR A 24 -11.37 -1.22 25.91
C THR A 24 -12.44 -0.97 26.97
N TYR A 25 -13.59 -1.60 26.81
CA TYR A 25 -14.64 -1.69 27.82
C TYR A 25 -14.69 -3.11 28.39
N PRO A 26 -13.97 -3.43 29.46
CA PRO A 26 -13.85 -4.80 29.96
C PRO A 26 -15.20 -5.44 30.26
N GLY A 27 -15.39 -6.66 29.74
CA GLY A 27 -16.61 -7.45 29.97
C GLY A 27 -17.82 -7.04 29.15
N ALA A 28 -17.73 -6.01 28.29
CA ALA A 28 -18.81 -5.60 27.40
C ALA A 28 -18.80 -6.44 26.10
N ASP A 29 -20.00 -6.75 25.60
CA ASP A 29 -20.18 -7.34 24.28
C ASP A 29 -20.07 -6.28 23.15
N ALA A 30 -19.97 -6.72 21.90
CA ALA A 30 -19.77 -5.87 20.73
C ALA A 30 -20.85 -4.80 20.56
N GLU A 31 -22.12 -5.13 20.80
CA GLU A 31 -23.24 -4.17 20.71
C GLU A 31 -23.16 -3.12 21.81
N THR A 32 -22.80 -3.52 23.03
CA THR A 32 -22.61 -2.61 24.17
C THR A 32 -21.44 -1.67 23.92
N VAL A 33 -20.30 -2.17 23.43
CA VAL A 33 -19.13 -1.34 23.06
C VAL A 33 -19.51 -0.37 21.95
N ASN A 34 -20.20 -0.85 20.91
CA ASN A 34 -20.63 -0.03 19.80
C ASN A 34 -21.51 1.14 20.23
N ASN A 35 -22.52 0.87 21.07
CA ASN A 35 -23.49 1.88 21.48
C ASN A 35 -22.94 2.83 22.54
N ALA A 36 -22.17 2.33 23.51
CA ALA A 36 -21.70 3.12 24.65
C ALA A 36 -20.33 3.78 24.45
N VAL A 37 -19.54 3.31 23.48
CA VAL A 37 -18.17 3.81 23.26
C VAL A 37 -17.95 4.27 21.83
N ALA A 38 -18.15 3.39 20.84
CA ALA A 38 -17.83 3.72 19.45
C ALA A 38 -18.72 4.85 18.91
N THR A 39 -20.03 4.79 19.16
CA THR A 39 -20.98 5.80 18.67
C THR A 39 -20.70 7.21 19.22
N PRO A 40 -20.54 7.45 20.53
CA PRO A 40 -20.19 8.78 21.06
C PRO A 40 -18.86 9.32 20.51
N VAL A 41 -17.82 8.45 20.43
CA VAL A 41 -16.50 8.83 19.89
C VAL A 41 -16.61 9.19 18.42
N SER A 42 -17.26 8.36 17.61
CA SER A 42 -17.45 8.58 16.17
C SER A 42 -18.24 9.85 15.88
N GLN A 43 -19.32 10.09 16.66
CA GLN A 43 -20.10 11.34 16.53
C GLN A 43 -19.28 12.60 16.83
N SER A 44 -18.38 12.53 17.81
CA SER A 44 -17.51 13.65 18.15
C SER A 44 -16.45 13.94 17.08
N ILE A 45 -15.97 12.89 16.39
CA ILE A 45 -14.94 13.01 15.34
C ILE A 45 -15.55 13.43 13.99
N MET A 46 -16.83 13.15 13.76
CA MET A 46 -17.48 13.48 12.49
C MET A 46 -17.34 14.97 12.18
N GLY A 47 -16.80 15.27 11.00
CA GLY A 47 -16.59 16.65 10.55
C GLY A 47 -15.21 17.24 10.90
N VAL A 48 -14.25 16.42 11.33
CA VAL A 48 -12.84 16.80 11.37
C VAL A 48 -12.38 17.17 9.96
N SER A 49 -11.60 18.25 9.85
CA SER A 49 -11.07 18.72 8.55
C SER A 49 -10.29 17.62 7.84
N ASP A 50 -10.40 17.60 6.53
CA ASP A 50 -9.67 16.69 5.63
C ASP A 50 -9.96 15.19 5.84
N MET A 51 -10.97 14.85 6.66
CA MET A 51 -11.42 13.47 6.82
C MET A 51 -12.15 12.96 5.57
N LEU A 52 -11.70 11.84 5.01
CA LEU A 52 -12.37 11.12 3.92
C LEU A 52 -13.49 10.24 4.44
N TYR A 53 -13.17 9.36 5.36
CA TYR A 53 -14.11 8.46 6.02
C TYR A 53 -13.53 7.95 7.33
N MET A 54 -14.40 7.36 8.14
CA MET A 54 -14.01 6.64 9.36
C MET A 54 -14.69 5.28 9.46
N GLN A 55 -13.97 4.33 10.05
CA GLN A 55 -14.48 2.97 10.30
C GLN A 55 -14.21 2.59 11.75
N ALA A 56 -15.26 2.25 12.49
CA ALA A 56 -15.17 1.78 13.86
C ALA A 56 -15.50 0.28 13.92
N THR A 57 -14.70 -0.49 14.65
CA THR A 57 -14.97 -1.90 14.95
C THR A 57 -15.05 -2.09 16.45
N SER A 58 -16.12 -2.69 16.92
CA SER A 58 -16.41 -2.99 18.32
C SER A 58 -16.55 -4.51 18.48
N ALA A 59 -15.78 -5.13 19.37
CA ALA A 59 -15.72 -6.58 19.51
C ALA A 59 -16.16 -7.11 20.87
N ASN A 60 -16.45 -8.42 20.96
CA ASN A 60 -16.91 -9.10 22.19
C ASN A 60 -15.84 -9.22 23.27
N ASP A 61 -14.58 -8.91 22.99
CA ASP A 61 -13.53 -8.77 23.99
C ASP A 61 -13.56 -7.41 24.71
N GLY A 62 -14.53 -6.57 24.36
CA GLY A 62 -14.67 -5.21 24.88
C GLY A 62 -13.83 -4.17 24.16
N SER A 63 -13.05 -4.53 23.16
CA SER A 63 -12.22 -3.60 22.39
C SER A 63 -13.03 -2.74 21.41
N MET A 64 -12.60 -1.49 21.25
CA MET A 64 -13.03 -0.57 20.21
C MET A 64 -11.80 -0.05 19.49
N ASN A 65 -11.80 -0.20 18.17
CA ASN A 65 -10.81 0.39 17.27
C ASN A 65 -11.54 1.25 16.23
N LEU A 66 -11.20 2.53 16.17
CA LEU A 66 -11.73 3.48 15.21
C LEU A 66 -10.58 4.01 14.36
N GLN A 67 -10.65 3.80 13.07
CA GLN A 67 -9.70 4.33 12.09
C GLN A 67 -10.32 5.51 11.37
N VAL A 68 -9.64 6.65 11.41
CA VAL A 68 -10.02 7.88 10.70
C VAL A 68 -9.03 8.07 9.56
N THR A 69 -9.52 8.00 8.34
CA THR A 69 -8.72 8.17 7.12
C THR A 69 -8.87 9.59 6.60
N PHE A 70 -7.74 10.24 6.34
CA PHE A 70 -7.66 11.62 5.87
C PHE A 70 -7.30 11.71 4.39
N ASP A 71 -7.46 12.89 3.81
CA ASP A 71 -7.12 13.12 2.40
C ASP A 71 -5.59 13.08 2.20
N ILE A 72 -5.20 12.69 1.01
CA ILE A 72 -3.79 12.62 0.64
C ILE A 72 -3.20 14.04 0.63
N GLY A 73 -2.09 14.22 1.36
CA GLY A 73 -1.44 15.53 1.49
C GLY A 73 -1.90 16.35 2.69
N SER A 74 -2.85 15.86 3.52
CA SER A 74 -3.08 16.41 4.86
C SER A 74 -1.84 16.25 5.74
N ASP A 75 -1.71 17.07 6.79
CA ASP A 75 -0.62 16.92 7.77
C ASP A 75 -1.00 15.88 8.84
N PRO A 76 -0.35 14.71 8.88
CA PRO A 76 -0.68 13.65 9.84
C PRO A 76 -0.57 14.08 11.31
N ASN A 77 0.21 15.11 11.62
CA ASN A 77 0.32 15.66 12.98
C ASN A 77 -0.93 16.46 13.33
N MET A 78 -1.39 17.31 12.40
CA MET A 78 -2.61 18.10 12.60
C MET A 78 -3.83 17.19 12.64
N ASP A 79 -3.89 16.17 11.79
CA ASP A 79 -4.95 15.16 11.77
C ASP A 79 -5.09 14.46 13.13
N ALA A 80 -3.97 14.03 13.72
CA ALA A 80 -3.93 13.42 15.04
C ALA A 80 -4.36 14.41 16.16
N ILE A 81 -3.93 15.67 16.08
CA ILE A 81 -4.29 16.71 17.05
C ILE A 81 -5.79 17.00 16.99
N PHE A 82 -6.35 17.18 15.79
CA PHE A 82 -7.79 17.44 15.62
C PHE A 82 -8.62 16.23 16.09
N THR A 83 -8.21 15.03 15.73
CA THR A 83 -8.87 13.80 16.19
C THR A 83 -8.82 13.70 17.71
N GLN A 84 -7.65 13.90 18.36
CA GLN A 84 -7.51 13.84 19.81
C GLN A 84 -8.35 14.91 20.52
N ASN A 85 -8.41 16.13 19.98
CA ASN A 85 -9.25 17.19 20.56
C ASN A 85 -10.73 16.80 20.55
N ASN A 86 -11.22 16.22 19.47
CA ASN A 86 -12.59 15.77 19.36
C ASN A 86 -12.87 14.53 20.24
N VAL A 87 -11.95 13.58 20.33
CA VAL A 87 -12.03 12.45 21.28
C VAL A 87 -12.15 12.95 22.73
N SER A 88 -11.39 14.00 23.08
CA SER A 88 -11.44 14.58 24.44
C SER A 88 -12.81 15.13 24.80
N THR A 89 -13.59 15.59 23.82
CA THR A 89 -14.99 16.04 24.10
C THR A 89 -15.92 14.88 24.39
N ALA A 90 -15.67 13.70 23.78
CA ALA A 90 -16.47 12.50 24.00
C ALA A 90 -16.24 11.86 25.38
N LEU A 91 -15.09 12.08 26.04
CA LEU A 91 -14.71 11.40 27.29
C LEU A 91 -15.77 11.53 28.39
N SER A 92 -16.45 12.66 28.46
CA SER A 92 -17.52 12.88 29.47
C SER A 92 -18.78 12.03 29.25
N GLN A 93 -18.95 11.48 28.04
CA GLN A 93 -20.09 10.64 27.65
C GLN A 93 -19.77 9.14 27.80
N LEU A 94 -18.49 8.79 28.00
CA LEU A 94 -18.05 7.41 28.07
C LEU A 94 -18.27 6.81 29.47
N PRO A 95 -18.46 5.47 29.59
CA PRO A 95 -18.49 4.78 30.87
C PRO A 95 -17.20 4.99 31.69
N ALA A 96 -17.34 5.08 33.00
CA ALA A 96 -16.21 5.32 33.90
C ALA A 96 -15.08 4.28 33.76
N SER A 97 -15.41 3.01 33.53
CA SER A 97 -14.44 1.95 33.30
C SER A 97 -13.61 2.16 32.03
N VAL A 98 -14.20 2.74 30.98
CA VAL A 98 -13.52 3.09 29.73
C VAL A 98 -12.57 4.27 29.95
N THR A 99 -13.02 5.31 30.64
CA THR A 99 -12.18 6.49 30.92
C THR A 99 -11.02 6.17 31.86
N GLN A 100 -11.19 5.22 32.79
CA GLN A 100 -10.11 4.69 33.64
C GLN A 100 -9.06 3.90 32.87
N GLN A 101 -9.48 3.12 31.84
CA GLN A 101 -8.54 2.43 30.93
C GLN A 101 -7.80 3.42 30.03
N GLY A 102 -8.44 4.54 29.70
CA GLY A 102 -7.96 5.54 28.79
C GLY A 102 -8.36 5.29 27.33
N VAL A 103 -8.41 6.38 26.56
CA VAL A 103 -8.61 6.37 25.10
C VAL A 103 -7.33 6.83 24.44
N THR A 104 -6.78 6.00 23.58
CA THR A 104 -5.49 6.26 22.92
C THR A 104 -5.73 6.71 21.48
N THR A 105 -5.08 7.81 21.08
CA THR A 105 -5.07 8.29 19.69
C THR A 105 -3.65 8.23 19.15
N ARG A 106 -3.43 7.60 17.99
CA ARG A 106 -2.11 7.42 17.38
C ARG A 106 -2.16 7.57 15.87
N LYS A 107 -1.11 8.16 15.30
CA LYS A 107 -0.85 8.11 13.84
C LYS A 107 -0.25 6.73 13.53
N THR A 108 -0.82 6.03 12.57
CA THR A 108 -0.28 4.74 12.14
C THR A 108 -0.68 4.44 10.70
N MET A 109 0.06 3.57 10.04
CA MET A 109 -0.40 2.95 8.81
C MET A 109 -1.10 1.64 9.13
N THR A 110 -2.04 1.25 8.31
CA THR A 110 -2.75 -0.04 8.45
C THR A 110 -1.87 -1.24 8.10
N GLY A 111 -0.82 -1.03 7.27
CA GLY A 111 0.16 -2.07 6.91
C GLY A 111 1.34 -2.12 7.89
N PHE A 112 1.81 -3.32 8.22
CA PHE A 112 3.02 -3.52 9.02
C PHE A 112 4.27 -3.38 8.15
N LEU A 113 5.36 -2.89 8.78
CA LEU A 113 6.67 -2.73 8.14
C LEU A 113 7.54 -3.97 8.32
N ILE A 114 7.68 -4.42 9.57
CA ILE A 114 8.48 -5.59 9.94
C ILE A 114 7.75 -6.41 10.99
N VAL A 115 7.83 -7.74 10.87
CA VAL A 115 7.36 -8.69 11.88
C VAL A 115 8.54 -9.54 12.36
N TYR A 116 8.85 -9.46 13.65
CA TYR A 116 9.85 -10.30 14.29
C TYR A 116 9.18 -11.37 15.16
N SER A 117 9.74 -12.56 15.14
CA SER A 117 9.44 -13.64 16.08
C SER A 117 10.56 -13.71 17.12
N LEU A 118 10.23 -13.48 18.39
CA LEU A 118 11.16 -13.60 19.53
C LEU A 118 11.01 -15.00 20.12
N THR A 119 12.04 -15.82 20.04
CA THR A 119 12.00 -17.26 20.36
C THR A 119 12.94 -17.62 21.50
N SER A 120 12.70 -18.77 22.11
CA SER A 120 13.53 -19.35 23.18
C SER A 120 13.95 -20.76 22.81
N ASP A 121 15.07 -21.20 23.37
CA ASP A 121 15.55 -22.59 23.32
C ASP A 121 14.78 -23.56 24.27
N GLY A 122 13.56 -23.18 24.66
CA GLY A 122 12.71 -23.93 25.58
C GLY A 122 12.85 -23.56 27.07
N ARG A 123 13.74 -22.64 27.42
CA ARG A 123 13.92 -22.18 28.81
C ARG A 123 12.83 -21.19 29.26
N TYR A 124 12.23 -20.46 28.34
CA TYR A 124 11.30 -19.39 28.64
C TYR A 124 9.95 -19.64 27.97
N THR A 125 8.89 -19.29 28.67
CA THR A 125 7.51 -19.39 28.19
C THR A 125 7.14 -18.23 27.27
N GLY A 126 6.05 -18.34 26.50
CA GLY A 126 5.50 -17.25 25.68
C GLY A 126 5.17 -16.01 26.49
N ASP A 127 4.65 -16.18 27.73
CA ASP A 127 4.37 -15.07 28.67
C ASP A 127 5.63 -14.29 29.00
N PHE A 128 6.72 -15.01 29.32
CA PHE A 128 7.99 -14.36 29.59
C PHE A 128 8.52 -13.60 28.36
N LEU A 129 8.49 -14.22 27.17
CA LEU A 129 8.97 -13.60 25.96
C LEU A 129 8.18 -12.33 25.61
N SER A 130 6.84 -12.39 25.74
CA SER A 130 5.96 -11.23 25.49
C SER A 130 6.25 -10.10 26.47
N ASN A 131 6.39 -10.40 27.76
CA ASN A 131 6.69 -9.39 28.77
C ASN A 131 8.13 -8.87 28.65
N TYR A 132 9.10 -9.72 28.30
CA TYR A 132 10.47 -9.29 27.99
C TYR A 132 10.49 -8.29 26.84
N ALA A 133 9.74 -8.58 25.77
CA ALA A 133 9.58 -7.68 24.62
C ALA A 133 8.94 -6.34 25.04
N TYR A 134 7.91 -6.38 25.88
CA TYR A 134 7.24 -5.20 26.41
C TYR A 134 8.16 -4.30 27.25
N ILE A 135 8.97 -4.90 28.12
CA ILE A 135 9.87 -4.15 29.02
C ILE A 135 11.07 -3.60 28.24
N ASN A 136 11.75 -4.44 27.45
CA ASN A 136 13.11 -4.19 26.97
C ASN A 136 13.19 -3.79 25.51
N ILE A 137 12.18 -4.11 24.68
CA ILE A 137 12.25 -3.93 23.22
C ILE A 137 11.27 -2.85 22.76
N GLN A 138 10.00 -2.94 23.13
CA GLN A 138 8.94 -2.08 22.59
C GLN A 138 9.25 -0.58 22.71
N ASN A 139 9.66 -0.13 23.90
CA ASN A 139 9.94 1.29 24.12
C ASN A 139 11.18 1.78 23.37
N GLU A 140 12.17 0.94 23.17
CA GLU A 140 13.36 1.29 22.40
C GLU A 140 13.01 1.44 20.93
N LEU A 141 12.18 0.56 20.38
CA LEU A 141 11.69 0.66 19.01
C LEU A 141 10.78 1.87 18.81
N LEU A 142 9.92 2.20 19.78
CA LEU A 142 9.04 3.39 19.70
C LEU A 142 9.79 4.73 19.78
N LYS A 143 11.07 4.76 20.20
CA LYS A 143 11.92 5.95 20.15
C LYS A 143 12.47 6.25 18.75
N ILE A 144 12.42 5.28 17.87
CA ILE A 144 12.92 5.44 16.49
C ILE A 144 11.93 6.34 15.75
N ASP A 145 12.45 7.41 15.17
CA ASP A 145 11.66 8.33 14.36
C ASP A 145 11.06 7.58 13.16
N GLY A 146 9.77 7.79 12.92
CA GLY A 146 9.03 7.09 11.87
C GLY A 146 8.37 5.78 12.30
N VAL A 147 8.63 5.25 13.51
CA VAL A 147 7.86 4.13 14.07
C VAL A 147 6.56 4.66 14.67
N GLY A 148 5.41 4.22 14.18
CA GLY A 148 4.09 4.63 14.63
C GLY A 148 3.56 3.80 15.79
N LYS A 149 3.71 2.48 15.68
CA LYS A 149 3.16 1.50 16.63
C LYS A 149 4.04 0.25 16.68
N VAL A 150 4.13 -0.38 17.82
CA VAL A 150 4.74 -1.70 18.02
C VAL A 150 3.77 -2.54 18.81
N ASP A 151 3.14 -3.51 18.16
CA ASP A 151 2.25 -4.46 18.79
C ASP A 151 3.01 -5.74 19.16
N ILE A 152 2.71 -6.31 20.32
CA ILE A 152 3.24 -7.59 20.75
C ILE A 152 2.09 -8.58 20.76
N MET A 153 2.10 -9.52 19.80
CA MET A 153 1.12 -10.60 19.72
C MET A 153 1.68 -11.83 20.45
N GLY A 154 0.90 -12.36 21.40
CA GLY A 154 1.23 -13.45 22.29
C GLY A 154 0.50 -13.29 23.60
N ALA A 155 1.08 -13.76 24.69
CA ALA A 155 0.45 -13.75 26.01
C ALA A 155 0.23 -12.36 26.64
N GLY A 156 0.70 -11.28 26.01
CA GLY A 156 0.49 -9.90 26.49
C GLY A 156 1.38 -9.47 27.64
N GLU A 157 1.07 -8.29 28.19
CA GLU A 157 1.78 -7.69 29.36
C GLU A 157 1.47 -8.46 30.63
N TYR A 158 2.37 -8.43 31.62
CA TYR A 158 2.05 -8.93 32.96
C TYR A 158 0.95 -8.10 33.61
N ALA A 159 0.16 -8.78 34.43
CA ALA A 159 -0.81 -8.18 35.33
C ALA A 159 -0.81 -8.98 36.66
N MET A 160 -1.16 -8.33 37.75
CA MET A 160 -1.50 -9.05 38.97
C MET A 160 -2.88 -9.64 38.81
N ARG A 161 -2.98 -10.96 38.77
CA ARG A 161 -4.24 -11.70 38.60
C ARG A 161 -4.71 -12.21 39.96
N ILE A 162 -5.89 -11.80 40.32
CA ILE A 162 -6.59 -12.26 41.56
C ILE A 162 -7.72 -13.16 41.09
N TRP A 163 -7.51 -14.46 41.20
CA TRP A 163 -8.45 -15.50 40.80
C TRP A 163 -9.35 -15.86 41.97
N LEU A 164 -10.52 -15.23 42.05
CA LEU A 164 -11.49 -15.44 43.11
C LEU A 164 -12.09 -16.86 43.06
N LYS A 165 -12.36 -17.39 44.28
CA LYS A 165 -13.13 -18.62 44.50
C LYS A 165 -14.48 -18.26 45.12
N PRO A 166 -15.55 -18.16 44.30
CA PRO A 166 -16.85 -17.65 44.75
C PRO A 166 -17.50 -18.45 45.90
N ASP A 167 -17.24 -19.74 45.98
CA ASP A 167 -17.66 -20.60 47.08
C ASP A 167 -17.02 -20.20 48.43
N LEU A 168 -15.75 -19.76 48.42
CA LEU A 168 -15.05 -19.28 49.62
C LEU A 168 -15.54 -17.87 50.01
N LEU A 169 -15.90 -17.03 49.04
CA LEU A 169 -16.54 -15.75 49.31
C LEU A 169 -17.87 -15.95 50.09
N ASP A 170 -18.68 -16.91 49.64
CA ASP A 170 -19.91 -17.24 50.34
C ASP A 170 -19.65 -17.86 51.73
N TYR A 171 -18.66 -18.73 51.83
CA TYR A 171 -18.27 -19.36 53.08
C TYR A 171 -17.90 -18.34 54.15
N TYR A 172 -17.06 -17.35 53.82
CA TYR A 172 -16.62 -16.29 54.70
C TYR A 172 -17.60 -15.10 54.78
N LYS A 173 -18.69 -15.12 54.00
CA LYS A 173 -19.67 -14.01 53.88
C LYS A 173 -19.03 -12.69 53.51
N ILE A 174 -18.13 -12.71 52.54
CA ILE A 174 -17.41 -11.55 52.01
C ILE A 174 -18.03 -11.13 50.70
N SER A 175 -18.42 -9.87 50.58
CA SER A 175 -18.91 -9.28 49.35
C SER A 175 -17.75 -8.88 48.41
N LEU A 176 -18.05 -8.80 47.10
CA LEU A 176 -17.06 -8.31 46.12
C LEU A 176 -16.64 -6.86 46.40
N ASP A 177 -17.55 -6.02 46.93
CA ASP A 177 -17.26 -4.62 47.27
C ASP A 177 -16.23 -4.54 48.41
N GLU A 178 -16.25 -5.43 49.37
CA GLU A 178 -15.23 -5.52 50.45
C GLU A 178 -13.89 -5.94 49.86
N VAL A 179 -13.86 -6.90 48.94
CA VAL A 179 -12.59 -7.32 48.26
C VAL A 179 -12.00 -6.14 47.48
N PHE A 180 -12.83 -5.44 46.69
CA PHE A 180 -12.36 -4.26 45.95
C PHE A 180 -11.80 -3.17 46.87
N ALA A 181 -12.55 -2.82 47.91
CA ALA A 181 -12.16 -1.79 48.89
C ALA A 181 -10.85 -2.16 49.60
N ALA A 182 -10.67 -3.42 50.01
CA ALA A 182 -9.48 -3.88 50.67
C ALA A 182 -8.24 -3.85 49.77
N VAL A 183 -8.37 -4.32 48.50
CA VAL A 183 -7.27 -4.31 47.53
C VAL A 183 -6.91 -2.87 47.14
N GLU A 184 -7.90 -1.99 46.96
CA GLU A 184 -7.67 -0.56 46.67
C GLU A 184 -7.00 0.15 47.84
N ALA A 185 -7.47 -0.08 49.08
CA ALA A 185 -6.95 0.58 50.32
C ALA A 185 -5.54 0.14 50.67
N GLN A 186 -5.18 -1.14 50.49
CA GLN A 186 -3.88 -1.66 50.90
C GLN A 186 -2.89 -1.76 49.72
N GLY A 187 -3.38 -1.85 48.45
CA GLY A 187 -2.57 -1.88 47.23
C GLY A 187 -2.32 -0.50 46.62
N GLY A 188 -2.96 0.55 47.11
CA GLY A 188 -2.85 1.91 46.56
C GLY A 188 -1.58 2.67 47.01
N ILE A 189 -1.38 3.86 46.40
CA ILE A 189 -0.32 4.80 46.82
C ILE A 189 -0.97 5.97 47.58
N PHE A 190 -0.55 6.17 48.81
CA PHE A 190 -1.12 7.20 49.67
C PHE A 190 -0.02 8.17 50.12
N PRO A 191 0.05 9.40 49.58
CA PRO A 191 1.01 10.42 50.04
C PRO A 191 0.60 10.98 51.40
N ALA A 192 1.56 11.07 52.35
CA ALA A 192 1.29 11.55 53.73
C ALA A 192 1.57 13.04 53.92
N GLY A 193 2.34 13.70 53.06
CA GLY A 193 2.69 15.13 53.22
C GLY A 193 3.91 15.39 54.09
N LYS A 194 3.87 16.38 54.94
CA LYS A 194 5.03 16.84 55.73
C LYS A 194 4.61 17.25 57.15
N PHE A 195 5.42 16.86 58.12
CA PHE A 195 5.36 17.50 59.46
C PHE A 195 6.04 18.86 59.40
N GLY A 196 5.46 19.89 59.99
CA GLY A 196 5.97 21.24 59.97
C GLY A 196 5.92 21.92 58.59
N GLY A 197 5.02 21.44 57.68
CA GLY A 197 4.75 22.08 56.36
C GLY A 197 3.96 23.39 56.51
N GLU A 198 4.15 24.31 55.58
CA GLU A 198 3.45 25.61 55.60
C GLU A 198 1.94 25.46 55.25
N PRO A 199 1.06 26.24 55.94
CA PRO A 199 1.37 27.21 57.02
C PRO A 199 1.72 26.52 58.34
N ALA A 200 2.91 26.77 58.86
CA ALA A 200 3.41 26.12 60.08
C ALA A 200 3.15 26.99 61.33
N ALA A 201 3.10 26.36 62.53
CA ALA A 201 3.12 27.10 63.81
C ALA A 201 4.44 27.84 63.97
N GLY A 202 4.45 29.03 64.59
CA GLY A 202 5.61 29.92 64.65
C GLY A 202 6.83 29.40 65.47
N ASP A 203 6.71 28.27 66.12
CA ASP A 203 7.75 27.58 66.88
C ASP A 203 8.33 26.35 66.14
N VAL A 204 7.88 26.08 64.94
CA VAL A 204 8.38 24.94 64.11
C VAL A 204 9.74 25.26 63.51
N THR A 205 10.77 24.48 63.88
CA THR A 205 12.14 24.69 63.41
C THR A 205 12.51 23.83 62.20
N TYR A 206 11.86 22.67 62.03
CA TYR A 206 12.19 21.69 61.01
C TYR A 206 10.93 21.18 60.26
N THR A 207 11.11 20.96 58.99
CA THR A 207 10.08 20.34 58.12
C THR A 207 10.55 18.95 57.73
N TYR A 208 9.77 17.92 58.03
CA TYR A 208 10.07 16.54 57.68
C TYR A 208 9.06 16.00 56.69
N THR A 209 9.54 15.44 55.55
CA THR A 209 8.68 14.68 54.63
C THR A 209 8.28 13.36 55.32
N VAL A 210 7.00 13.06 55.32
CA VAL A 210 6.47 11.82 55.87
C VAL A 210 6.38 10.81 54.73
N THR A 211 6.96 9.64 54.88
CA THR A 211 6.85 8.51 53.92
C THR A 211 5.90 7.48 54.50
N MET A 212 5.02 6.99 53.62
CA MET A 212 4.16 5.83 53.89
C MET A 212 4.82 4.54 53.39
N PRO A 213 4.37 3.36 53.82
CA PRO A 213 4.85 2.10 53.26
C PRO A 213 4.83 2.10 51.74
N PRO A 214 5.83 1.50 51.07
CA PRO A 214 5.85 1.41 49.59
C PRO A 214 4.66 0.60 49.11
N GLN A 215 4.24 0.90 47.87
CA GLN A 215 3.23 0.13 47.16
C GLN A 215 3.63 -1.35 47.05
N ILE A 216 2.69 -2.25 47.27
CA ILE A 216 2.89 -3.68 47.08
C ILE A 216 3.00 -4.02 45.60
N TYR A 217 3.85 -4.99 45.25
CA TYR A 217 4.14 -5.35 43.86
C TYR A 217 4.33 -6.85 43.62
N ASP A 218 4.39 -7.67 44.69
CA ASP A 218 4.54 -9.12 44.62
C ASP A 218 3.24 -9.85 44.91
N ALA A 219 3.03 -11.01 44.29
CA ALA A 219 1.83 -11.83 44.49
C ALA A 219 1.64 -12.24 45.95
N GLU A 220 2.72 -12.53 46.68
CA GLU A 220 2.69 -12.87 48.11
C GLU A 220 2.16 -11.68 48.93
N GLN A 221 2.65 -10.47 48.68
CA GLN A 221 2.19 -9.25 49.36
C GLN A 221 0.71 -8.95 49.04
N PHE A 222 0.26 -9.17 47.81
CA PHE A 222 -1.16 -9.07 47.47
C PHE A 222 -1.98 -10.14 48.20
N GLY A 223 -1.48 -11.39 48.32
CA GLY A 223 -2.10 -12.45 49.08
C GLY A 223 -2.29 -12.14 50.56
N ASP A 224 -1.39 -11.37 51.14
CA ASP A 224 -1.43 -10.95 52.53
C ASP A 224 -2.42 -9.82 52.85
N ILE A 225 -3.06 -9.21 51.82
CA ILE A 225 -4.11 -8.19 52.03
C ILE A 225 -5.21 -8.72 52.94
N ILE A 226 -5.51 -8.01 54.01
CA ILE A 226 -6.57 -8.36 54.96
C ILE A 226 -7.91 -7.86 54.39
N ILE A 227 -8.81 -8.79 54.10
CA ILE A 227 -10.15 -8.48 53.57
C ILE A 227 -11.13 -8.18 54.71
N SER A 228 -11.17 -9.06 55.71
CA SER A 228 -12.07 -8.95 56.85
C SER A 228 -11.42 -9.48 58.11
N THR A 229 -11.98 -9.08 59.24
CA THR A 229 -11.59 -9.63 60.56
C THR A 229 -12.84 -10.17 61.26
N THR A 230 -12.84 -11.45 61.63
CA THR A 230 -13.97 -12.05 62.31
C THR A 230 -14.15 -11.45 63.71
N PRO A 231 -15.32 -11.54 64.31
CA PRO A 231 -15.53 -11.05 65.72
C PRO A 231 -14.61 -11.68 66.75
N GLU A 232 -14.08 -12.88 66.42
CA GLU A 232 -13.11 -13.59 67.24
C GLU A 232 -11.66 -13.13 67.10
N GLY A 233 -11.44 -12.21 66.11
CA GLY A 233 -10.13 -11.62 65.85
C GLY A 233 -9.31 -12.37 64.78
N GLU A 234 -9.87 -13.39 64.12
CA GLU A 234 -9.19 -14.07 62.99
C GLU A 234 -9.27 -13.20 61.73
N GLN A 235 -8.13 -13.09 61.03
CA GLN A 235 -8.01 -12.31 59.83
C GLN A 235 -8.25 -13.20 58.59
N VAL A 236 -9.22 -12.83 57.74
CA VAL A 236 -9.38 -13.42 56.42
C VAL A 236 -8.53 -12.64 55.42
N ARG A 237 -7.57 -13.29 54.80
CA ARG A 237 -6.67 -12.69 53.84
C ARG A 237 -7.14 -12.97 52.40
N LEU A 238 -6.62 -12.20 51.44
CA LEU A 238 -6.93 -12.41 50.03
C LEU A 238 -6.51 -13.81 49.58
N SER A 239 -5.40 -14.36 50.07
CA SER A 239 -4.96 -15.74 49.79
C SER A 239 -5.92 -16.83 50.29
N ASP A 240 -6.82 -16.51 51.25
CA ASP A 240 -7.81 -17.47 51.74
C ASP A 240 -9.01 -17.61 50.80
N ILE A 241 -9.27 -16.61 49.94
CA ILE A 241 -10.44 -16.54 49.06
C ILE A 241 -10.07 -16.48 47.57
N ALA A 242 -8.78 -16.35 47.26
CA ALA A 242 -8.29 -16.21 45.87
C ALA A 242 -6.90 -16.79 45.70
N ASP A 243 -6.61 -17.25 44.49
CA ASP A 243 -5.25 -17.50 44.04
C ASP A 243 -4.69 -16.21 43.41
N VAL A 244 -3.57 -15.73 43.97
CA VAL A 244 -2.92 -14.50 43.49
C VAL A 244 -1.64 -14.86 42.75
N ALA A 245 -1.50 -14.41 41.52
CA ALA A 245 -0.33 -14.70 40.73
C ALA A 245 -0.01 -13.55 39.76
N LEU A 246 1.27 -13.38 39.45
CA LEU A 246 1.69 -12.56 38.31
C LEU A 246 1.44 -13.39 37.04
N GLY A 247 0.49 -12.98 36.24
CA GLY A 247 0.11 -13.64 35.00
C GLY A 247 0.00 -12.67 33.82
N SER A 248 -0.62 -13.08 32.76
CA SER A 248 -0.86 -12.21 31.60
C SER A 248 -2.08 -11.31 31.82
N ARG A 249 -2.02 -10.12 31.29
CA ARG A 249 -3.17 -9.20 31.21
C ARG A 249 -4.29 -9.77 30.33
N GLN A 250 -3.92 -10.44 29.25
CA GLN A 250 -4.84 -11.08 28.30
C GLN A 250 -4.34 -12.49 27.96
N TYR A 251 -5.26 -13.44 27.89
CA TYR A 251 -4.99 -14.85 27.54
C TYR A 251 -5.64 -15.23 26.21
N GLY A 252 -6.11 -14.24 25.46
CA GLY A 252 -6.88 -14.46 24.21
C GLY A 252 -6.02 -14.75 22.99
N VAL A 253 -4.70 -14.55 23.05
CA VAL A 253 -3.79 -14.75 21.91
C VAL A 253 -2.62 -15.64 22.32
N GLU A 254 -2.32 -16.65 21.49
CA GLU A 254 -1.17 -17.53 21.64
C GLU A 254 -0.37 -17.53 20.33
N SER A 255 0.96 -17.33 20.43
CA SER A 255 1.84 -17.26 19.26
C SER A 255 2.90 -18.34 19.30
N LEU A 256 3.13 -19.00 18.13
CA LEU A 256 4.17 -20.02 17.98
C LEU A 256 5.01 -19.72 16.72
N PHE A 257 6.29 -20.07 16.83
CA PHE A 257 7.26 -20.06 15.73
C PHE A 257 7.77 -21.48 15.50
N ASN A 258 7.54 -22.03 14.32
CA ASN A 258 7.89 -23.41 14.01
C ASN A 258 7.41 -24.41 15.10
N SER A 259 6.24 -24.16 15.70
CA SER A 259 5.61 -24.90 16.80
C SER A 259 6.17 -24.64 18.20
N ASP A 260 7.16 -23.77 18.38
CA ASP A 260 7.68 -23.37 19.70
C ASP A 260 7.03 -22.04 20.16
N PRO A 261 6.80 -21.85 21.47
CA PRO A 261 6.26 -20.59 21.99
C PRO A 261 7.09 -19.39 21.60
N THR A 262 6.44 -18.32 21.16
CA THR A 262 7.08 -17.08 20.72
C THR A 262 6.31 -15.85 21.18
N ALA A 263 6.95 -14.68 21.05
CA ALA A 263 6.27 -13.40 21.02
C ALA A 263 6.50 -12.76 19.64
N LEU A 264 5.42 -12.41 18.94
CA LEU A 264 5.48 -11.70 17.68
C LEU A 264 5.49 -10.19 17.92
N LEU A 265 6.51 -9.51 17.42
CA LEU A 265 6.59 -8.05 17.42
C LEU A 265 6.21 -7.54 16.04
N VAL A 266 5.09 -6.86 15.95
CA VAL A 266 4.57 -6.28 14.70
C VAL A 266 4.82 -4.78 14.74
N ILE A 267 5.64 -4.28 13.83
CA ILE A 267 6.12 -2.90 13.78
C ILE A 267 5.44 -2.20 12.62
N TYR A 268 4.81 -1.06 12.92
CA TYR A 268 4.12 -0.21 11.97
C TYR A 268 4.84 1.12 11.82
N GLN A 269 4.91 1.65 10.61
CA GLN A 269 5.47 2.97 10.39
C GLN A 269 4.43 4.08 10.57
N GLN A 270 4.91 5.31 10.75
CA GLN A 270 4.08 6.50 10.71
C GLN A 270 3.79 6.92 9.26
N PRO A 271 2.62 7.51 8.97
CA PRO A 271 2.37 8.14 7.67
C PRO A 271 3.43 9.19 7.34
N GLY A 272 3.88 9.24 6.10
CA GLY A 272 4.90 10.18 5.62
C GLY A 272 6.34 9.87 6.07
N SER A 273 6.60 8.72 6.73
CA SER A 273 7.96 8.29 7.09
C SER A 273 8.57 7.40 6.01
N ASN A 274 9.91 7.41 5.90
CA ASN A 274 10.63 6.57 4.95
C ASN A 274 10.73 5.12 5.45
N ALA A 275 10.08 4.19 4.74
CA ALA A 275 10.01 2.78 5.11
C ALA A 275 11.39 2.11 5.23
N VAL A 276 12.33 2.40 4.31
CA VAL A 276 13.67 1.80 4.29
C VAL A 276 14.53 2.33 5.44
N ASP A 277 14.49 3.65 5.68
CA ASP A 277 15.27 4.26 6.77
C ASP A 277 14.76 3.82 8.15
N VAL A 278 13.45 3.79 8.32
CA VAL A 278 12.81 3.27 9.55
C VAL A 278 13.17 1.80 9.74
N GLY A 279 13.04 0.98 8.69
CA GLY A 279 13.37 -0.43 8.75
C GLY A 279 14.84 -0.70 9.07
N ASN A 280 15.76 0.05 8.47
CA ASN A 280 17.18 -0.06 8.76
C ASN A 280 17.51 0.36 10.20
N SER A 281 16.87 1.42 10.70
CA SER A 281 16.99 1.85 12.09
C SER A 281 16.46 0.80 13.06
N VAL A 282 15.31 0.19 12.75
CA VAL A 282 14.72 -0.91 13.54
C VAL A 282 15.65 -2.13 13.55
N LYS A 283 16.20 -2.53 12.39
CA LYS A 283 17.16 -3.65 12.28
C LYS A 283 18.41 -3.41 13.12
N ALA A 284 19.00 -2.21 13.01
CA ALA A 284 20.18 -1.82 13.79
C ALA A 284 19.90 -1.82 15.30
N GLU A 285 18.72 -1.33 15.71
CA GLU A 285 18.32 -1.32 17.10
C GLU A 285 18.06 -2.73 17.63
N MET A 286 17.38 -3.58 16.86
CA MET A 286 17.19 -4.98 17.24
C MET A 286 18.51 -5.74 17.36
N GLU A 287 19.48 -5.50 16.48
CA GLU A 287 20.82 -6.06 16.59
C GLU A 287 21.53 -5.55 17.86
N ARG A 288 21.39 -4.28 18.22
CA ARG A 288 21.92 -3.70 19.47
C ARG A 288 21.30 -4.35 20.71
N LEU A 289 19.97 -4.51 20.69
CA LEU A 289 19.22 -5.10 21.81
C LEU A 289 19.53 -6.59 21.97
N SER A 290 19.69 -7.33 20.88
CA SER A 290 19.95 -8.77 20.90
C SER A 290 21.24 -9.15 21.65
N LYS A 291 22.23 -8.24 21.68
CA LYS A 291 23.47 -8.43 22.47
C LYS A 291 23.24 -8.41 24.00
N ARG A 292 22.04 -7.99 24.43
CA ARG A 292 21.63 -7.94 25.84
C ARG A 292 20.54 -8.96 26.17
N PHE A 293 20.16 -9.79 25.21
CA PHE A 293 19.17 -10.81 25.46
C PHE A 293 19.72 -11.84 26.46
N PRO A 294 18.86 -12.38 27.33
CA PRO A 294 19.20 -13.54 28.15
C PRO A 294 19.63 -14.72 27.27
N ASP A 295 20.53 -15.54 27.82
CA ASP A 295 20.99 -16.75 27.12
C ASP A 295 19.82 -17.63 26.71
N GLY A 296 19.75 -18.00 25.43
CA GLY A 296 18.70 -18.83 24.86
C GLY A 296 17.54 -18.06 24.22
N ILE A 297 17.53 -16.73 24.25
CA ILE A 297 16.58 -15.91 23.49
C ILE A 297 17.20 -15.49 22.17
N THR A 298 16.48 -15.70 21.07
CA THR A 298 16.84 -15.28 19.71
C THR A 298 15.67 -14.58 19.03
N TYR A 299 15.92 -13.91 17.90
CA TYR A 299 14.87 -13.32 17.08
C TYR A 299 15.06 -13.64 15.61
N THR A 300 13.95 -13.74 14.91
CA THR A 300 13.91 -14.00 13.45
C THR A 300 12.95 -13.02 12.78
N SER A 301 13.38 -12.44 11.65
CA SER A 301 12.49 -11.62 10.82
C SER A 301 11.59 -12.53 9.98
N MET A 302 10.28 -12.47 10.22
CA MET A 302 9.27 -13.22 9.48
C MET A 302 8.81 -12.48 8.24
N VAL A 303 8.56 -11.19 8.39
CA VAL A 303 8.19 -10.28 7.32
C VAL A 303 9.09 -9.06 7.42
N ASP A 304 9.59 -8.62 6.29
CA ASP A 304 10.38 -7.40 6.17
C ASP A 304 10.08 -6.76 4.81
N ALA A 305 9.15 -5.80 4.83
CA ALA A 305 8.75 -5.07 3.63
C ALA A 305 9.91 -4.28 3.01
N THR A 306 10.91 -3.89 3.82
CA THR A 306 12.05 -3.10 3.31
C THR A 306 12.98 -3.91 2.43
N THR A 307 13.12 -5.21 2.69
CA THR A 307 13.95 -6.11 1.88
C THR A 307 13.46 -6.19 0.43
N SER A 308 12.14 -6.26 0.23
CA SER A 308 11.56 -6.25 -1.12
C SER A 308 11.73 -4.89 -1.81
N ILE A 309 11.62 -3.77 -1.08
CA ILE A 309 11.86 -2.43 -1.62
C ILE A 309 13.32 -2.28 -2.07
N GLU A 310 14.28 -2.62 -1.20
CA GLU A 310 15.71 -2.56 -1.50
C GLU A 310 16.09 -3.47 -2.68
N ALA A 311 15.57 -4.70 -2.72
CA ALA A 311 15.78 -5.62 -3.83
C ALA A 311 15.22 -5.07 -5.15
N GLY A 312 14.00 -4.52 -5.13
CA GLY A 312 13.37 -3.92 -6.30
C GLY A 312 14.14 -2.71 -6.84
N VAL A 313 14.56 -1.81 -5.96
CA VAL A 313 15.39 -0.65 -6.32
C VAL A 313 16.72 -1.11 -6.92
N LYS A 314 17.41 -2.08 -6.31
CA LYS A 314 18.64 -2.67 -6.82
C LYS A 314 18.45 -3.29 -8.21
N ASP A 315 17.38 -4.04 -8.41
CA ASP A 315 17.06 -4.67 -9.70
C ASP A 315 16.82 -3.64 -10.81
N ILE A 316 16.17 -2.52 -10.49
CA ILE A 316 15.96 -1.43 -11.45
C ILE A 316 17.29 -0.73 -11.76
N PHE A 317 18.17 -0.54 -10.79
CA PHE A 317 19.52 -0.02 -11.04
C PHE A 317 20.35 -0.94 -11.96
N VAL A 318 20.29 -2.25 -11.76
CA VAL A 318 20.93 -3.22 -12.66
C VAL A 318 20.33 -3.13 -14.06
N THR A 319 18.99 -3.02 -14.16
CA THR A 319 18.28 -2.84 -15.43
C THR A 319 18.73 -1.56 -16.14
N LEU A 320 18.91 -0.45 -15.42
CA LEU A 320 19.39 0.83 -15.94
C LEU A 320 20.81 0.71 -16.52
N ILE A 321 21.70 -0.02 -15.83
CA ILE A 321 23.08 -0.26 -16.34
C ILE A 321 23.04 -1.12 -17.62
N ILE A 322 22.24 -2.18 -17.64
CA ILE A 322 22.09 -3.04 -18.81
C ILE A 322 21.51 -2.24 -19.99
N ALA A 323 20.46 -1.44 -19.74
CA ALA A 323 19.87 -0.56 -20.75
C ALA A 323 20.92 0.41 -21.32
N LEU A 324 21.73 1.04 -20.47
CA LEU A 324 22.80 1.94 -20.86
C LEU A 324 23.81 1.26 -21.79
N ILE A 325 24.25 0.05 -21.43
CA ILE A 325 25.21 -0.74 -22.24
C ILE A 325 24.60 -1.06 -23.63
N LEU A 326 23.34 -1.50 -23.68
CA LEU A 326 22.68 -1.83 -24.93
C LEU A 326 22.49 -0.60 -25.83
N VAL A 327 22.11 0.54 -25.25
CA VAL A 327 21.97 1.81 -25.96
C VAL A 327 23.33 2.24 -26.55
N ILE A 328 24.42 2.17 -25.79
CA ILE A 328 25.77 2.49 -26.27
C ILE A 328 26.18 1.56 -27.41
N ALA A 329 25.90 0.27 -27.32
CA ALA A 329 26.21 -0.70 -28.36
C ALA A 329 25.52 -0.37 -29.70
N ILE A 330 24.25 0.00 -29.65
CA ILE A 330 23.50 0.42 -30.84
C ILE A 330 24.02 1.74 -31.42
N ILE A 331 24.28 2.73 -30.59
CA ILE A 331 24.83 4.01 -31.03
C ILE A 331 26.19 3.77 -31.74
N PHE A 332 27.05 2.92 -31.16
CA PHE A 332 28.33 2.55 -31.78
C PHE A 332 28.13 1.82 -33.09
N LEU A 333 27.15 0.94 -33.24
CA LEU A 333 26.84 0.25 -34.48
C LEU A 333 26.47 1.22 -35.62
N PHE A 334 25.66 2.25 -35.29
CA PHE A 334 25.21 3.23 -36.30
C PHE A 334 26.26 4.32 -36.56
N LEU A 335 26.88 4.87 -35.50
CA LEU A 335 27.90 5.92 -35.67
C LEU A 335 29.25 5.39 -36.12
N GLN A 336 29.62 4.16 -35.84
CA GLN A 336 30.86 3.48 -36.29
C GLN A 336 32.15 4.25 -35.94
N ASP A 337 32.08 5.10 -34.95
CA ASP A 337 33.20 5.90 -34.44
C ASP A 337 33.08 6.02 -32.90
N TRP A 338 34.12 5.53 -32.16
CA TRP A 338 34.12 5.55 -30.72
C TRP A 338 34.10 6.97 -30.12
N ARG A 339 34.69 7.95 -30.85
CA ARG A 339 34.69 9.36 -30.42
C ARG A 339 33.31 9.99 -30.54
N ALA A 340 32.62 9.68 -31.62
CA ALA A 340 31.24 10.09 -31.81
C ALA A 340 30.29 9.44 -30.77
N THR A 341 30.54 8.18 -30.41
CA THR A 341 29.76 7.46 -29.41
C THR A 341 30.01 7.96 -27.97
N LEU A 342 31.24 8.46 -27.69
CA LEU A 342 31.59 8.99 -26.36
C LEU A 342 30.75 10.23 -25.99
N ILE A 343 30.28 11.00 -26.96
CA ILE A 343 29.54 12.25 -26.74
C ILE A 343 28.15 11.95 -26.11
N PRO A 344 27.27 11.12 -26.73
CA PRO A 344 26.05 10.69 -26.09
C PRO A 344 26.28 9.92 -24.76
N LEU A 345 27.36 9.10 -24.70
CA LEU A 345 27.71 8.37 -23.48
C LEU A 345 27.95 9.30 -22.29
N LEU A 346 28.54 10.47 -22.48
CA LEU A 346 28.73 11.44 -21.39
C LEU A 346 27.45 12.24 -21.09
N ALA A 347 26.62 12.47 -22.10
CA ALA A 347 25.37 13.23 -21.91
C ALA A 347 24.33 12.51 -21.03
N ILE A 348 24.25 11.16 -21.09
CA ILE A 348 23.28 10.36 -20.35
C ILE A 348 23.46 10.50 -18.83
N PRO A 349 24.65 10.18 -18.25
CA PRO A 349 24.86 10.29 -16.81
C PRO A 349 24.63 11.73 -16.29
N VAL A 350 25.06 12.74 -17.06
CA VAL A 350 24.86 14.14 -16.68
C VAL A 350 23.37 14.48 -16.57
N SER A 351 22.55 14.00 -17.48
CA SER A 351 21.10 14.26 -17.47
C SER A 351 20.40 13.51 -16.34
N ILE A 352 20.75 12.24 -16.09
CA ILE A 352 20.15 11.43 -15.03
C ILE A 352 20.55 11.95 -13.65
N ILE A 353 21.87 12.16 -13.42
CA ILE A 353 22.38 12.66 -12.12
C ILE A 353 21.86 14.07 -11.88
N GLY A 354 21.79 14.90 -12.93
CA GLY A 354 21.21 16.23 -12.85
C GLY A 354 19.74 16.25 -12.46
N ALA A 355 18.95 15.27 -12.91
CA ALA A 355 17.56 15.13 -12.50
C ALA A 355 17.43 14.78 -10.99
N PHE A 356 18.26 13.86 -10.49
CA PHE A 356 18.29 13.55 -9.05
C PHE A 356 18.74 14.74 -8.19
N ALA A 357 19.53 15.67 -8.72
CA ALA A 357 19.90 16.87 -7.99
C ALA A 357 18.73 17.83 -7.74
N LEU A 358 17.67 17.75 -8.55
CA LEU A 358 16.46 18.56 -8.41
C LEU A 358 15.37 17.90 -7.56
N PHE A 359 15.44 16.59 -7.31
CA PHE A 359 14.44 15.85 -6.53
C PHE A 359 14.22 16.42 -5.13
N PRO A 360 15.26 16.82 -4.33
CA PRO A 360 15.04 17.39 -3.01
C PRO A 360 14.23 18.70 -3.04
N LEU A 361 14.41 19.51 -4.10
CA LEU A 361 13.67 20.76 -4.29
C LEU A 361 12.19 20.52 -4.63
N LEU A 362 11.88 19.35 -5.16
CA LEU A 362 10.52 18.94 -5.57
C LEU A 362 9.84 18.08 -4.49
N GLY A 363 10.55 17.71 -3.42
CA GLY A 363 10.06 16.78 -2.41
C GLY A 363 9.92 15.33 -2.93
N PHE A 364 10.74 14.92 -3.91
CA PHE A 364 10.67 13.60 -4.53
C PHE A 364 11.63 12.62 -3.87
N SER A 365 11.19 11.36 -3.78
CA SER A 365 11.97 10.22 -3.31
C SER A 365 12.54 9.38 -4.47
N ILE A 366 13.53 8.55 -4.17
CA ILE A 366 13.94 7.45 -5.05
C ILE A 366 12.95 6.30 -4.82
N ASN A 367 12.11 6.03 -5.81
CA ASN A 367 11.14 4.95 -5.75
C ASN A 367 11.00 4.25 -7.10
N ILE A 368 10.21 3.19 -7.15
CA ILE A 368 10.02 2.38 -8.36
C ILE A 368 9.57 3.24 -9.54
N ILE A 369 8.64 4.16 -9.32
CA ILE A 369 8.08 5.02 -10.38
C ILE A 369 9.13 6.00 -10.92
N SER A 370 9.86 6.67 -10.03
CA SER A 370 10.92 7.61 -10.42
C SER A 370 12.07 6.91 -11.15
N LEU A 371 12.48 5.74 -10.66
CA LEU A 371 13.53 4.94 -11.30
C LEU A 371 13.12 4.38 -12.65
N LEU A 372 11.88 3.91 -12.81
CA LEU A 372 11.34 3.50 -14.12
C LEU A 372 11.33 4.70 -15.08
N GLY A 373 10.93 5.88 -14.62
CA GLY A 373 11.04 7.11 -15.38
C GLY A 373 12.47 7.38 -15.84
N MET A 374 13.48 7.15 -14.97
CA MET A 374 14.89 7.31 -15.32
C MET A 374 15.39 6.28 -16.34
N VAL A 375 14.98 5.00 -16.22
CA VAL A 375 15.31 3.98 -17.23
C VAL A 375 14.79 4.39 -18.61
N LEU A 376 13.57 4.91 -18.66
CA LEU A 376 12.96 5.37 -19.91
C LEU A 376 13.59 6.67 -20.43
N ALA A 377 13.99 7.55 -19.52
CA ALA A 377 14.69 8.78 -19.88
C ALA A 377 16.02 8.51 -20.61
N ILE A 378 16.72 7.38 -20.37
CA ILE A 378 17.94 7.00 -21.10
C ILE A 378 17.70 7.03 -22.61
N GLY A 379 16.62 6.41 -23.07
CA GLY A 379 16.28 6.35 -24.50
C GLY A 379 15.91 7.72 -25.10
N LEU A 380 15.27 8.59 -24.30
CA LEU A 380 14.86 9.93 -24.73
C LEU A 380 16.04 10.91 -24.76
N VAL A 381 16.89 10.86 -23.74
CA VAL A 381 18.03 11.77 -23.52
C VAL A 381 19.11 11.58 -24.58
N VAL A 382 19.32 10.34 -25.00
CA VAL A 382 20.33 10.00 -26.02
C VAL A 382 20.02 10.64 -27.37
N ASP A 383 18.75 10.75 -27.71
CA ASP A 383 18.28 11.16 -29.03
C ASP A 383 18.73 12.57 -29.42
N ASP A 384 18.64 13.52 -28.49
CA ASP A 384 19.06 14.91 -28.75
C ASP A 384 20.57 15.01 -29.03
N ALA A 385 21.40 14.30 -28.29
CA ALA A 385 22.84 14.26 -28.49
C ALA A 385 23.21 13.58 -29.84
N ILE A 386 22.48 12.55 -30.24
CA ILE A 386 22.65 11.83 -31.49
C ILE A 386 22.38 12.76 -32.68
N VAL A 387 21.28 13.53 -32.66
CA VAL A 387 20.92 14.47 -33.74
C VAL A 387 22.02 15.51 -33.94
N VAL A 388 22.63 16.04 -32.86
CA VAL A 388 23.75 16.97 -32.92
C VAL A 388 25.00 16.30 -33.55
N VAL A 389 25.39 15.14 -33.04
CA VAL A 389 26.58 14.42 -33.50
C VAL A 389 26.47 14.07 -34.97
N GLU A 390 25.33 13.60 -35.44
CA GLU A 390 25.08 13.24 -36.82
C GLU A 390 25.11 14.46 -37.74
N ALA A 391 24.46 15.57 -37.39
CA ALA A 391 24.48 16.80 -38.15
C ALA A 391 25.90 17.37 -38.34
N VAL A 392 26.70 17.32 -37.25
CA VAL A 392 28.10 17.73 -37.31
C VAL A 392 28.90 16.79 -38.20
N GLN A 393 28.68 15.48 -38.11
CA GLN A 393 29.40 14.49 -38.91
C GLN A 393 29.10 14.63 -40.40
N VAL A 394 27.84 14.87 -40.79
CA VAL A 394 27.45 15.16 -42.19
C VAL A 394 28.18 16.40 -42.73
N ASN A 395 28.36 17.44 -41.92
CA ASN A 395 29.06 18.65 -42.34
C ASN A 395 30.59 18.45 -42.42
N ILE A 396 31.17 17.61 -41.55
CA ILE A 396 32.58 17.17 -41.64
C ILE A 396 32.81 16.38 -42.95
N GLU A 397 31.86 15.49 -43.32
CA GLU A 397 31.95 14.72 -44.58
C GLU A 397 31.86 15.61 -45.83
N LYS A 398 31.21 16.81 -45.76
CA LYS A 398 31.22 17.84 -46.80
C LYS A 398 32.54 18.62 -46.89
N GLY A 399 33.52 18.36 -46.00
CA GLY A 399 34.85 18.96 -46.03
C GLY A 399 35.07 20.13 -45.05
N LEU A 400 34.10 20.44 -44.16
CA LEU A 400 34.24 21.48 -43.15
C LEU A 400 35.12 21.00 -41.98
N SER A 401 35.87 21.92 -41.37
CA SER A 401 36.58 21.65 -40.13
C SER A 401 35.60 21.32 -38.99
N ALA A 402 36.01 20.52 -37.99
CA ALA A 402 35.10 20.12 -36.89
C ALA A 402 34.41 21.32 -36.22
N LYS A 403 35.12 22.42 -35.99
CA LYS A 403 34.57 23.65 -35.41
C LYS A 403 33.52 24.32 -36.34
N GLN A 404 33.84 24.48 -37.62
CA GLN A 404 32.91 25.08 -38.61
C GLN A 404 31.70 24.16 -38.82
N ALA A 405 31.94 22.84 -38.94
CA ALA A 405 30.88 21.86 -39.08
C ALA A 405 29.92 21.88 -37.90
N THR A 406 30.42 22.08 -36.67
CA THR A 406 29.57 22.21 -35.46
C THR A 406 28.72 23.48 -35.47
N VAL A 407 29.32 24.63 -35.84
CA VAL A 407 28.56 25.90 -35.91
C VAL A 407 27.43 25.78 -36.92
N GLU A 408 27.73 25.27 -38.15
CA GLU A 408 26.73 25.09 -39.20
C GLU A 408 25.65 24.06 -38.84
N ALA A 409 26.04 22.96 -38.17
CA ALA A 409 25.08 21.98 -37.67
C ALA A 409 24.14 22.59 -36.60
N MET A 410 24.67 23.40 -35.70
CA MET A 410 23.83 24.02 -34.63
C MET A 410 22.84 25.03 -35.22
N HIS A 411 23.17 25.75 -36.29
CA HIS A 411 22.19 26.61 -36.99
C HIS A 411 21.01 25.82 -37.53
N SER A 412 21.20 24.56 -37.93
CA SER A 412 20.13 23.75 -38.51
C SER A 412 19.36 22.89 -37.49
N VAL A 413 19.98 22.50 -36.33
CA VAL A 413 19.37 21.56 -35.39
C VAL A 413 18.91 22.16 -34.08
N SER A 414 19.32 23.39 -33.72
CA SER A 414 18.92 23.99 -32.44
C SER A 414 17.41 24.22 -32.32
N SER A 415 16.75 24.73 -33.33
CA SER A 415 15.30 24.93 -33.37
C SER A 415 14.54 23.60 -33.25
N PRO A 416 14.81 22.55 -34.06
CA PRO A 416 14.23 21.21 -33.84
C PRO A 416 14.39 20.64 -32.44
N ILE A 417 15.56 20.77 -31.81
CA ILE A 417 15.80 20.25 -30.44
C ILE A 417 14.91 20.97 -29.43
N VAL A 418 14.84 22.30 -29.48
CA VAL A 418 13.96 23.07 -28.57
C VAL A 418 12.50 22.69 -28.83
N ALA A 419 12.10 22.57 -30.11
CA ALA A 419 10.74 22.20 -30.50
C ALA A 419 10.32 20.85 -29.94
N THR A 420 11.15 19.80 -30.12
CA THR A 420 10.87 18.46 -29.60
C THR A 420 10.81 18.43 -28.06
N THR A 421 11.68 19.20 -27.39
CA THR A 421 11.69 19.32 -25.93
C THR A 421 10.40 19.97 -25.43
N VAL A 422 9.97 21.08 -26.00
CA VAL A 422 8.73 21.77 -25.61
C VAL A 422 7.50 20.89 -25.84
N VAL A 423 7.48 20.12 -26.92
CA VAL A 423 6.38 19.16 -27.20
C VAL A 423 6.37 18.02 -26.17
N LEU A 424 7.53 17.46 -25.80
CA LEU A 424 7.61 16.45 -24.74
C LEU A 424 7.13 17.03 -23.40
N LEU A 425 7.54 18.24 -23.05
CA LEU A 425 7.06 18.91 -21.84
C LEU A 425 5.54 19.13 -21.87
N ALA A 426 4.98 19.48 -23.04
CA ALA A 426 3.55 19.66 -23.22
C ALA A 426 2.74 18.35 -23.04
N VAL A 427 3.37 17.18 -23.17
CA VAL A 427 2.75 15.89 -22.84
C VAL A 427 2.78 15.65 -21.33
N PHE A 428 3.95 15.85 -20.69
CA PHE A 428 4.18 15.42 -19.30
C PHE A 428 3.67 16.41 -18.25
N ILE A 429 3.79 17.74 -18.49
CA ILE A 429 3.41 18.75 -17.50
C ILE A 429 1.91 18.72 -17.17
N PRO A 430 0.96 18.67 -18.13
CA PRO A 430 -0.46 18.66 -17.80
C PRO A 430 -0.90 17.46 -16.96
N VAL A 431 -0.27 16.31 -17.20
CA VAL A 431 -0.54 15.08 -16.47
C VAL A 431 -0.10 15.17 -15.00
N SER A 432 0.87 16.04 -14.69
CA SER A 432 1.38 16.27 -13.33
C SER A 432 0.41 17.02 -12.42
N PHE A 433 -0.63 17.64 -12.94
CA PHE A 433 -1.61 18.42 -12.16
C PHE A 433 -2.87 17.64 -11.79
N MET A 434 -2.85 16.33 -11.97
CA MET A 434 -3.97 15.48 -11.53
C MET A 434 -3.98 15.32 -10.03
N GLY A 435 -5.16 15.46 -9.41
CA GLY A 435 -5.41 14.98 -8.04
C GLY A 435 -5.55 13.46 -8.02
N SER A 436 -5.54 12.85 -6.86
CA SER A 436 -5.65 11.41 -6.57
C SER A 436 -4.31 10.66 -6.55
N ILE A 437 -4.34 9.43 -6.01
CA ILE A 437 -3.18 8.51 -6.00
C ILE A 437 -2.60 8.34 -7.42
N THR A 438 -3.47 8.12 -8.40
CA THR A 438 -3.06 8.00 -9.80
C THR A 438 -2.31 9.24 -10.27
N GLY A 439 -2.82 10.42 -9.93
CA GLY A 439 -2.19 11.69 -10.28
C GLY A 439 -0.80 11.86 -9.68
N LEU A 440 -0.60 11.50 -8.43
CA LEU A 440 0.71 11.57 -7.76
C LEU A 440 1.72 10.61 -8.38
N LEU A 441 1.30 9.39 -8.75
CA LEU A 441 2.16 8.44 -9.48
C LEU A 441 2.55 8.99 -10.84
N PHE A 442 1.60 9.53 -11.60
CA PHE A 442 1.87 10.20 -12.88
C PHE A 442 2.73 11.44 -12.71
N GLN A 443 2.51 12.24 -11.68
CA GLN A 443 3.29 13.44 -11.40
C GLN A 443 4.76 13.12 -11.22
N GLN A 444 5.09 12.18 -10.33
CA GLN A 444 6.49 11.86 -10.06
C GLN A 444 7.18 11.24 -11.27
N PHE A 445 6.50 10.36 -12.00
CA PHE A 445 7.00 9.81 -13.26
C PHE A 445 7.24 10.91 -14.32
N SER A 446 6.20 11.72 -14.57
CA SER A 446 6.22 12.72 -15.65
C SER A 446 7.23 13.83 -15.38
N ILE A 447 7.32 14.32 -14.14
CA ILE A 447 8.28 15.38 -13.79
C ILE A 447 9.72 14.83 -13.81
N SER A 448 9.94 13.58 -13.37
CA SER A 448 11.26 12.94 -13.45
C SER A 448 11.77 12.89 -14.88
N ILE A 449 10.92 12.53 -15.83
CA ILE A 449 11.25 12.52 -17.26
C ILE A 449 11.40 13.96 -17.80
N ALA A 450 10.47 14.85 -17.47
CA ALA A 450 10.49 16.24 -17.94
C ALA A 450 11.80 16.96 -17.56
N VAL A 451 12.23 16.81 -16.30
CA VAL A 451 13.49 17.34 -15.80
C VAL A 451 14.68 16.74 -16.53
N SER A 452 14.69 15.40 -16.73
CA SER A 452 15.76 14.70 -17.44
C SER A 452 15.88 15.19 -18.89
N VAL A 453 14.75 15.38 -19.57
CA VAL A 453 14.68 15.88 -20.95
C VAL A 453 15.13 17.34 -21.04
N CYS A 454 14.75 18.20 -20.09
CA CYS A 454 15.24 19.60 -20.03
C CYS A 454 16.75 19.65 -19.92
N ILE A 455 17.34 18.85 -19.02
CA ILE A 455 18.80 18.80 -18.85
C ILE A 455 19.47 18.21 -20.08
N SER A 456 18.85 17.19 -20.73
CA SER A 456 19.31 16.63 -21.99
C SER A 456 19.38 17.67 -23.09
N SER A 457 18.32 18.45 -23.27
CA SER A 457 18.26 19.50 -24.25
C SER A 457 19.31 20.58 -24.01
N PHE A 458 19.50 20.97 -22.74
CA PHE A 458 20.58 21.88 -22.36
C PHE A 458 21.97 21.29 -22.70
N ASN A 459 22.20 20.02 -22.43
CA ASN A 459 23.43 19.32 -22.79
C ASN A 459 23.62 19.25 -24.32
N ALA A 460 22.54 19.00 -25.07
CA ALA A 460 22.59 18.94 -26.54
C ALA A 460 22.90 20.29 -27.17
N LEU A 461 22.52 21.41 -26.52
CA LEU A 461 22.80 22.75 -26.99
C LEU A 461 24.16 23.31 -26.50
N THR A 462 24.78 22.71 -25.48
CA THR A 462 26.02 23.22 -24.86
C THR A 462 27.14 22.18 -24.87
N LEU A 463 26.99 21.08 -24.11
CA LEU A 463 28.05 20.08 -23.92
C LEU A 463 28.34 19.28 -25.22
N SER A 464 27.26 18.83 -25.91
CA SER A 464 27.43 17.97 -27.11
C SER A 464 28.12 18.72 -28.25
N PRO A 465 27.78 19.99 -28.60
CA PRO A 465 28.51 20.75 -29.60
C PRO A 465 29.97 21.01 -29.24
N ALA A 466 30.22 21.34 -27.95
CA ALA A 466 31.56 21.57 -27.46
C ALA A 466 32.46 20.31 -27.65
N LEU A 467 31.91 19.14 -27.25
CA LEU A 467 32.60 17.87 -27.43
C LEU A 467 32.74 17.47 -28.92
N CYS A 468 31.75 17.75 -29.78
CA CYS A 468 31.85 17.54 -31.20
C CYS A 468 33.01 18.34 -31.82
N ALA A 469 33.13 19.62 -31.50
CA ALA A 469 34.18 20.48 -31.98
C ALA A 469 35.59 20.03 -31.54
N LEU A 470 35.72 19.40 -30.37
CA LEU A 470 36.99 18.95 -29.77
C LEU A 470 37.39 17.53 -30.22
N LEU A 471 36.44 16.59 -30.29
CA LEU A 471 36.72 15.15 -30.42
C LEU A 471 36.54 14.61 -31.84
N LEU A 472 35.62 15.18 -32.64
CA LEU A 472 35.31 14.60 -33.96
C LEU A 472 36.38 14.85 -34.98
N LYS A 473 36.65 13.86 -35.84
CA LYS A 473 37.60 13.91 -36.92
C LYS A 473 36.95 13.37 -38.23
N PRO A 474 37.48 13.77 -39.41
CA PRO A 474 37.02 13.21 -40.70
C PRO A 474 37.20 11.68 -40.72
N ARG A 475 36.17 10.98 -41.18
CA ARG A 475 36.20 9.52 -41.32
C ARG A 475 37.00 9.10 -42.54
N PRO A 476 37.68 7.95 -42.51
CA PRO A 476 38.33 7.39 -43.71
C PRO A 476 37.26 7.05 -44.76
N LYS A 477 37.47 7.46 -46.00
CA LYS A 477 36.55 7.28 -47.11
C LYS A 477 36.27 5.80 -47.50
N VAL A 478 37.10 4.87 -47.09
CA VAL A 478 36.95 3.45 -47.37
C VAL A 478 36.80 2.66 -46.08
N GLN A 479 35.63 2.18 -45.84
CA GLN A 479 35.31 1.26 -44.75
C GLN A 479 35.44 -0.19 -45.23
N LYS A 480 36.07 -1.08 -44.43
CA LYS A 480 36.25 -2.50 -44.72
C LYS A 480 35.52 -3.36 -43.67
N GLY A 481 35.22 -4.61 -44.02
CA GLY A 481 34.67 -5.59 -43.09
C GLY A 481 33.19 -5.39 -42.78
N PHE A 482 32.80 -5.68 -41.56
CA PHE A 482 31.38 -5.70 -41.06
C PHE A 482 30.67 -4.36 -41.28
N PHE A 483 31.29 -3.25 -40.96
CA PHE A 483 30.68 -1.92 -41.12
C PHE A 483 30.42 -1.57 -42.61
N ALA A 484 31.25 -2.00 -43.55
CA ALA A 484 30.99 -1.83 -44.97
C ALA A 484 29.79 -2.67 -45.43
N ALA A 485 29.65 -3.89 -44.92
CA ALA A 485 28.50 -4.74 -45.19
C ALA A 485 27.20 -4.13 -44.60
N PHE A 486 27.24 -3.64 -43.39
CA PHE A 486 26.13 -2.96 -42.73
C PHE A 486 25.69 -1.73 -43.50
N ASN A 487 26.59 -0.86 -43.93
CA ASN A 487 26.26 0.35 -44.67
C ASN A 487 25.65 0.05 -46.08
N ARG A 488 26.13 -1.00 -46.78
CA ARG A 488 25.53 -1.45 -48.05
C ARG A 488 24.13 -2.00 -47.82
N TRP A 489 23.93 -2.81 -46.78
CA TRP A 489 22.62 -3.35 -46.46
C TRP A 489 21.65 -2.21 -46.11
N PHE A 490 22.07 -1.27 -45.24
CA PHE A 490 21.27 -0.13 -44.83
C PHE A 490 20.92 0.79 -46.00
N GLY A 491 21.89 1.07 -46.90
CA GLY A 491 21.68 1.87 -48.09
C GLY A 491 20.61 1.25 -49.02
N LYS A 492 20.66 -0.09 -49.23
CA LYS A 492 19.64 -0.81 -50.00
C LYS A 492 18.25 -0.68 -49.36
N ARG A 493 18.17 -0.81 -48.01
CA ARG A 493 16.89 -0.63 -47.30
C ARG A 493 16.37 0.80 -47.35
N THR A 494 17.26 1.80 -47.43
CA THR A 494 16.88 3.21 -47.61
C THR A 494 16.28 3.46 -48.99
N GLU A 495 16.80 2.85 -50.04
CA GLU A 495 16.23 2.94 -51.41
C GLU A 495 14.87 2.24 -51.49
N GLU A 496 14.75 1.04 -50.92
CA GLU A 496 13.45 0.31 -50.85
C GLU A 496 12.41 1.14 -50.08
N TYR A 497 12.78 1.74 -48.95
CA TYR A 497 11.95 2.63 -48.16
C TYR A 497 11.50 3.85 -48.94
N THR A 498 12.41 4.54 -49.64
CA THR A 498 12.09 5.72 -50.43
C THR A 498 11.09 5.40 -51.58
N SER A 499 11.27 4.24 -52.22
CA SER A 499 10.35 3.73 -53.24
C SER A 499 8.96 3.44 -52.67
N ALA A 500 8.92 2.77 -51.50
CA ALA A 500 7.66 2.49 -50.80
C ALA A 500 6.94 3.77 -50.33
N THR A 501 7.65 4.73 -49.75
CA THR A 501 7.11 6.02 -49.32
C THR A 501 6.52 6.80 -50.52
N THR A 502 7.15 6.76 -51.64
CA THR A 502 6.64 7.36 -52.90
C THR A 502 5.30 6.75 -53.32
N ARG A 503 5.12 5.43 -53.14
CA ARG A 503 3.85 4.74 -53.39
C ARG A 503 2.76 5.13 -52.39
N PHE A 504 3.11 5.25 -51.08
CA PHE A 504 2.17 5.70 -50.04
C PHE A 504 1.67 7.11 -50.29
N ILE A 505 2.55 8.04 -50.63
CA ILE A 505 2.19 9.43 -51.02
C ILE A 505 1.30 9.44 -52.30
N GLY A 506 1.51 8.51 -53.24
CA GLY A 506 0.67 8.37 -54.41
C GLY A 506 -0.77 7.86 -54.15
N HIS A 507 -1.01 7.24 -52.98
CA HIS A 507 -2.29 6.57 -52.69
C HIS A 507 -2.87 7.05 -51.34
N LEU A 508 -3.07 8.35 -51.16
CA LEU A 508 -3.55 9.00 -49.94
C LEU A 508 -4.83 8.38 -49.32
N LYS A 509 -5.77 7.90 -50.17
CA LYS A 509 -6.97 7.22 -49.69
C LYS A 509 -6.63 5.92 -48.92
N ARG A 510 -5.59 5.20 -49.33
CA ARG A 510 -5.11 4.00 -48.61
C ARG A 510 -4.48 4.36 -47.27
N THR A 511 -3.70 5.43 -47.20
CA THR A 511 -3.12 5.95 -45.97
C THR A 511 -4.21 6.34 -44.97
N GLY A 512 -5.24 7.08 -45.43
CA GLY A 512 -6.41 7.41 -44.61
C GLY A 512 -7.17 6.16 -44.12
N GLY A 513 -7.29 5.15 -45.01
CA GLY A 513 -7.89 3.85 -44.67
C GLY A 513 -7.10 3.11 -43.56
N ILE A 514 -5.76 3.12 -43.64
CA ILE A 514 -4.92 2.50 -42.58
C ILE A 514 -5.12 3.19 -41.24
N VAL A 515 -5.15 4.52 -41.19
CA VAL A 515 -5.40 5.28 -39.96
C VAL A 515 -6.80 4.96 -39.38
N ALA A 516 -7.83 4.90 -40.23
CA ALA A 516 -9.18 4.54 -39.79
C ALA A 516 -9.25 3.10 -39.25
N VAL A 517 -8.61 2.14 -39.92
CA VAL A 517 -8.51 0.74 -39.41
C VAL A 517 -7.75 0.69 -38.11
N THR A 518 -6.67 1.47 -37.94
CA THR A 518 -5.91 1.58 -36.70
C THR A 518 -6.79 2.06 -35.53
N LEU A 519 -7.57 3.14 -35.76
CA LEU A 519 -8.49 3.66 -34.75
C LEU A 519 -9.59 2.66 -34.38
N ALA A 520 -10.15 1.97 -35.37
CA ALA A 520 -11.14 0.91 -35.13
C ALA A 520 -10.54 -0.26 -34.34
N ALA A 521 -9.33 -0.70 -34.69
CA ALA A 521 -8.63 -1.76 -33.98
C ALA A 521 -8.31 -1.37 -32.50
N ILE A 522 -7.89 -0.10 -32.28
CA ILE A 522 -7.70 0.42 -30.92
C ILE A 522 -9.00 0.32 -30.13
N ALA A 523 -10.13 0.79 -30.68
CA ALA A 523 -11.41 0.76 -29.98
C ALA A 523 -11.84 -0.67 -29.62
N VAL A 524 -11.63 -1.61 -30.56
CA VAL A 524 -11.93 -3.03 -30.31
C VAL A 524 -11.05 -3.61 -29.20
N ILE A 525 -9.72 -3.48 -29.31
CA ILE A 525 -8.80 -4.06 -28.32
C ILE A 525 -8.97 -3.41 -26.95
N TRP A 526 -9.17 -2.10 -26.91
CA TRP A 526 -9.45 -1.36 -25.66
C TRP A 526 -10.68 -1.88 -24.94
N HIS A 527 -11.74 -2.25 -25.68
CA HIS A 527 -12.96 -2.81 -25.10
C HIS A 527 -12.75 -4.21 -24.52
N PHE A 528 -11.88 -5.03 -25.13
CA PHE A 528 -11.63 -6.41 -24.71
C PHE A 528 -10.46 -6.55 -23.71
N LEU A 529 -9.56 -5.59 -23.62
CA LEU A 529 -8.43 -5.64 -22.70
C LEU A 529 -8.90 -5.20 -21.29
N PRO A 530 -8.85 -6.09 -20.28
CA PRO A 530 -9.26 -5.74 -18.93
C PRO A 530 -8.46 -4.56 -18.37
N SER A 531 -9.11 -3.75 -17.53
CA SER A 531 -8.47 -2.64 -16.83
C SER A 531 -8.39 -2.92 -15.34
N GLY A 532 -7.29 -2.54 -14.70
CA GLY A 532 -7.09 -2.62 -13.26
C GLY A 532 -6.24 -1.46 -12.77
N PHE A 533 -6.07 -1.32 -11.45
CA PHE A 533 -5.31 -0.21 -10.89
C PHE A 533 -3.80 -0.50 -10.88
N LEU A 534 -3.37 -1.41 -10.01
CA LEU A 534 -1.99 -1.88 -9.90
C LEU A 534 -1.96 -3.41 -9.96
N PRO A 535 -0.90 -4.01 -10.51
CA PRO A 535 -0.74 -5.45 -10.47
C PRO A 535 -0.35 -5.91 -9.07
N ASP A 536 -0.70 -7.16 -8.73
CA ASP A 536 -0.17 -7.81 -7.55
C ASP A 536 1.33 -8.09 -7.72
N GLU A 537 2.10 -7.73 -6.70
CA GLU A 537 3.56 -7.87 -6.74
C GLU A 537 4.05 -8.87 -5.70
N ASP A 538 5.13 -9.56 -6.00
CA ASP A 538 5.72 -10.55 -5.14
C ASP A 538 6.58 -9.91 -4.04
N GLN A 539 6.12 -9.95 -2.79
CA GLN A 539 6.77 -9.34 -1.63
C GLN A 539 7.65 -10.32 -0.84
N GLY A 540 7.75 -11.59 -1.24
CA GLY A 540 8.59 -12.60 -0.58
C GLY A 540 7.97 -13.26 0.63
N TYR A 541 6.70 -13.02 0.92
CA TYR A 541 5.94 -13.69 1.97
C TYR A 541 4.48 -13.89 1.57
N VAL A 542 3.81 -14.76 2.29
CA VAL A 542 2.38 -15.07 2.17
C VAL A 542 1.79 -15.11 3.57
N MET A 543 0.55 -14.73 3.71
CA MET A 543 -0.22 -14.89 4.95
C MET A 543 -1.29 -15.96 4.76
N VAL A 544 -1.51 -16.79 5.78
CA VAL A 544 -2.58 -17.80 5.78
C VAL A 544 -3.53 -17.47 6.93
N PHE A 545 -4.76 -17.16 6.58
CA PHE A 545 -5.85 -17.00 7.53
C PHE A 545 -6.43 -18.38 7.83
N VAL A 546 -6.66 -18.65 9.11
CA VAL A 546 -7.25 -19.91 9.58
C VAL A 546 -8.42 -19.59 10.49
N GLN A 547 -9.58 -20.17 10.21
CA GLN A 547 -10.78 -20.04 11.02
C GLN A 547 -11.37 -21.41 11.32
N THR A 548 -11.48 -21.73 12.60
CA THR A 548 -12.18 -22.90 13.09
C THR A 548 -13.68 -22.63 13.23
N PRO A 549 -14.54 -23.64 13.40
CA PRO A 549 -15.97 -23.43 13.60
C PRO A 549 -16.28 -22.42 14.71
N GLU A 550 -17.40 -21.73 14.58
CA GLU A 550 -17.83 -20.70 15.52
C GLU A 550 -17.88 -21.20 16.96
N ALA A 551 -17.52 -20.34 17.91
CA ALA A 551 -17.40 -20.66 19.33
C ALA A 551 -16.33 -21.73 19.68
N SER A 552 -15.40 -22.02 18.76
CA SER A 552 -14.23 -22.85 19.11
C SER A 552 -13.37 -22.17 20.16
N SER A 553 -12.82 -22.96 21.09
CA SER A 553 -11.87 -22.47 22.07
C SER A 553 -10.51 -22.15 21.43
N LEU A 554 -9.74 -21.28 22.04
CA LEU A 554 -8.37 -20.95 21.61
C LEU A 554 -7.52 -22.22 21.42
N GLN A 555 -7.58 -23.18 22.35
CA GLN A 555 -6.83 -24.43 22.28
C GLN A 555 -7.22 -25.29 21.08
N THR A 556 -8.49 -25.26 20.66
CA THR A 556 -8.95 -25.96 19.46
C THR A 556 -8.35 -25.28 18.21
N THR A 557 -8.36 -23.97 18.19
CA THR A 557 -7.78 -23.18 17.10
C THR A 557 -6.27 -23.35 16.99
N VAL A 558 -5.55 -23.33 18.13
CA VAL A 558 -4.10 -23.60 18.17
C VAL A 558 -3.77 -24.95 17.56
N LYS A 559 -4.51 -26.01 17.92
CA LYS A 559 -4.30 -27.36 17.34
C LYS A 559 -4.53 -27.40 15.83
N ALA A 560 -5.59 -26.76 15.35
CA ALA A 560 -5.85 -26.66 13.91
C ALA A 560 -4.74 -25.87 13.19
N MET A 561 -4.30 -24.76 13.78
CA MET A 561 -3.21 -23.95 13.24
C MET A 561 -1.86 -24.66 13.23
N GLN A 562 -1.54 -25.43 14.27
CA GLN A 562 -0.34 -26.28 14.29
C GLN A 562 -0.34 -27.27 13.12
N ARG A 563 -1.49 -27.89 12.82
CA ARG A 563 -1.63 -28.80 11.69
C ARG A 563 -1.45 -28.08 10.34
N VAL A 564 -2.04 -26.91 10.18
CA VAL A 564 -1.82 -26.05 8.99
C VAL A 564 -0.34 -25.67 8.87
N ASP A 565 0.27 -25.23 9.96
CA ASP A 565 1.68 -24.83 10.04
C ASP A 565 2.63 -25.95 9.62
N GLU A 566 2.39 -27.18 10.10
CA GLU A 566 3.17 -28.37 9.72
C GLU A 566 3.09 -28.65 8.21
N LEU A 567 1.90 -28.53 7.60
CA LEU A 567 1.72 -28.73 6.16
C LEU A 567 2.43 -27.64 5.36
N VAL A 568 2.30 -26.39 5.78
CA VAL A 568 2.95 -25.26 5.10
C VAL A 568 4.48 -25.36 5.15
N ARG A 569 5.06 -25.76 6.29
CA ARG A 569 6.51 -25.93 6.48
C ARG A 569 7.13 -27.05 5.63
N GLN A 570 6.34 -28.06 5.26
CA GLN A 570 6.84 -29.15 4.41
C GLN A 570 7.08 -28.71 2.95
N ARG A 571 6.64 -27.53 2.56
CA ARG A 571 6.81 -27.04 1.20
C ARG A 571 8.23 -26.52 0.95
N PRO A 572 8.83 -26.82 -0.20
CA PRO A 572 10.18 -26.37 -0.54
C PRO A 572 10.28 -24.84 -0.77
N ASP A 573 9.13 -24.19 -1.02
CA ASP A 573 9.05 -22.74 -1.25
C ASP A 573 9.07 -21.94 0.06
N VAL A 574 8.98 -22.60 1.24
CA VAL A 574 8.83 -21.99 2.56
C VAL A 574 10.13 -22.06 3.35
N GLU A 575 10.59 -20.95 3.89
CA GLU A 575 11.78 -20.84 4.74
C GLU A 575 11.43 -21.02 6.22
N ALA A 576 10.38 -20.33 6.69
CA ALA A 576 9.94 -20.33 8.08
C ALA A 576 8.46 -19.93 8.19
N THR A 577 7.84 -20.34 9.29
CA THR A 577 6.47 -19.95 9.63
C THR A 577 6.37 -19.45 11.06
N SER A 578 5.47 -18.51 11.30
CA SER A 578 5.08 -18.09 12.64
C SER A 578 3.62 -17.71 12.65
N PHE A 579 2.90 -18.12 13.70
CA PHE A 579 1.48 -17.82 13.76
C PHE A 579 1.04 -17.20 15.09
N ALA A 580 -0.07 -16.48 15.03
CA ALA A 580 -0.82 -15.99 16.18
C ALA A 580 -2.24 -16.54 16.10
N ALA A 581 -2.61 -17.40 17.03
CA ALA A 581 -3.97 -17.87 17.25
C ALA A 581 -4.71 -16.94 18.21
N GLY A 582 -6.00 -16.78 18.04
CA GLY A 582 -6.82 -15.90 18.89
C GLY A 582 -6.93 -14.46 18.37
N PHE A 583 -6.47 -14.20 17.13
CA PHE A 583 -6.55 -12.89 16.52
C PHE A 583 -7.02 -12.98 15.05
N ASN A 584 -8.15 -12.36 14.77
CA ASN A 584 -8.64 -12.17 13.40
C ASN A 584 -8.02 -10.90 12.82
N MET A 585 -6.94 -11.08 12.06
CA MET A 585 -6.21 -9.96 11.46
C MET A 585 -7.03 -9.18 10.42
N LEU A 586 -7.96 -9.86 9.74
CA LEU A 586 -8.78 -9.26 8.68
C LEU A 586 -9.83 -8.30 9.25
N ALA A 587 -10.42 -8.68 10.40
CA ALA A 587 -11.37 -7.83 11.13
C ALA A 587 -10.69 -6.90 12.14
N GLY A 588 -9.40 -7.13 12.47
CA GLY A 588 -8.65 -6.36 13.45
C GLY A 588 -9.10 -6.58 14.90
N ILE A 589 -9.62 -7.76 15.23
CA ILE A 589 -10.20 -8.10 16.54
C ILE A 589 -9.56 -9.35 17.15
N ALA A 590 -9.60 -9.45 18.48
CA ALA A 590 -9.33 -10.73 19.15
C ALA A 590 -10.51 -11.69 18.94
N SER A 591 -10.23 -12.92 18.51
CA SER A 591 -11.23 -13.95 18.19
C SER A 591 -10.66 -15.34 18.43
N SER A 592 -11.26 -16.07 19.38
CA SER A 592 -10.73 -17.38 19.79
C SER A 592 -10.74 -18.46 18.69
N ASN A 593 -11.58 -18.31 17.67
CA ASN A 593 -11.73 -19.25 16.56
C ASN A 593 -10.91 -18.89 15.32
N SER A 594 -10.11 -17.83 15.36
CA SER A 594 -9.36 -17.33 14.21
C SER A 594 -7.88 -17.18 14.51
N GLY A 595 -7.06 -17.19 13.46
CA GLY A 595 -5.65 -16.89 13.57
C GLY A 595 -4.99 -16.61 12.22
N ILE A 596 -3.77 -16.13 12.28
CA ILE A 596 -2.95 -15.77 11.12
C ILE A 596 -1.60 -16.47 11.18
N ILE A 597 -1.14 -17.00 10.06
CA ILE A 597 0.20 -17.57 9.89
C ILE A 597 0.97 -16.68 8.93
N PHE A 598 2.10 -16.18 9.37
CA PHE A 598 3.08 -15.50 8.53
C PHE A 598 4.02 -16.55 7.94
N VAL A 599 4.06 -16.63 6.63
CA VAL A 599 4.86 -17.58 5.88
C VAL A 599 5.96 -16.84 5.14
N LYS A 600 7.19 -16.99 5.61
CA LYS A 600 8.37 -16.47 4.93
C LYS A 600 8.74 -17.41 3.79
N LEU A 601 8.83 -16.89 2.58
CA LEU A 601 9.22 -17.66 1.41
C LEU A 601 10.74 -17.63 1.22
N VAL A 602 11.28 -18.67 0.59
CA VAL A 602 12.68 -18.70 0.15
C VAL A 602 12.93 -17.60 -0.88
N ASP A 603 14.21 -17.22 -1.05
CA ASP A 603 14.61 -16.17 -1.98
C ASP A 603 14.07 -16.38 -3.40
N TYR A 604 13.78 -15.31 -4.12
CA TYR A 604 13.24 -15.32 -5.49
C TYR A 604 14.06 -16.17 -6.46
N SER A 605 15.38 -16.20 -6.28
CA SER A 605 16.30 -17.00 -7.12
C SER A 605 16.17 -18.50 -6.91
N GLN A 606 15.57 -18.94 -5.80
CA GLN A 606 15.45 -20.34 -5.39
C GLN A 606 14.05 -20.93 -5.67
N ARG A 607 13.10 -20.11 -6.11
CA ARG A 607 11.72 -20.52 -6.42
C ARG A 607 11.30 -20.13 -7.83
N SER A 608 10.39 -20.92 -8.40
CA SER A 608 9.85 -20.69 -9.75
C SER A 608 8.45 -20.07 -9.75
N LYS A 609 7.76 -20.09 -8.60
CA LYS A 609 6.40 -19.57 -8.44
C LYS A 609 6.42 -18.23 -7.72
N THR A 610 5.50 -17.35 -8.10
CA THR A 610 5.28 -16.08 -7.39
C THR A 610 4.52 -16.31 -6.08
N SER A 611 4.58 -15.32 -5.15
CA SER A 611 3.82 -15.39 -3.89
C SER A 611 2.31 -15.57 -4.13
N SER A 612 1.73 -14.93 -5.16
CA SER A 612 0.32 -15.09 -5.54
C SER A 612 -0.01 -16.51 -6.00
N GLN A 613 0.86 -17.13 -6.81
CA GLN A 613 0.71 -18.52 -7.26
C GLN A 613 0.87 -19.51 -6.11
N ILE A 614 1.77 -19.23 -5.16
CA ILE A 614 1.95 -20.03 -3.95
C ILE A 614 0.72 -19.92 -3.05
N ALA A 615 0.18 -18.71 -2.86
CA ALA A 615 -1.02 -18.48 -2.06
C ALA A 615 -2.23 -19.23 -2.62
N SER A 616 -2.43 -19.18 -3.95
CA SER A 616 -3.51 -19.93 -4.61
C SER A 616 -3.37 -21.44 -4.44
N ALA A 617 -2.15 -21.97 -4.64
CA ALA A 617 -1.88 -23.41 -4.48
C ALA A 617 -2.03 -23.86 -3.01
N LEU A 618 -1.60 -23.03 -2.04
CA LEU A 618 -1.80 -23.30 -0.62
C LEU A 618 -3.28 -23.34 -0.24
N THR A 619 -4.08 -22.43 -0.76
CA THR A 619 -5.53 -22.39 -0.49
C THR A 619 -6.21 -23.68 -0.96
N GLU A 620 -5.90 -24.16 -2.16
CA GLU A 620 -6.44 -25.41 -2.69
C GLU A 620 -5.99 -26.63 -1.86
N GLU A 621 -4.72 -26.67 -1.47
CA GLU A 621 -4.16 -27.76 -0.68
C GLU A 621 -4.76 -27.82 0.73
N LEU A 622 -4.85 -26.67 1.42
CA LEU A 622 -5.36 -26.57 2.78
C LEU A 622 -6.86 -26.88 2.86
N TYR A 623 -7.63 -26.49 1.84
CA TYR A 623 -9.07 -26.81 1.78
C TYR A 623 -9.34 -28.31 1.83
N VAL A 624 -8.45 -29.14 1.25
CA VAL A 624 -8.58 -30.59 1.24
C VAL A 624 -7.96 -31.24 2.48
N ALA A 625 -6.79 -30.72 2.92
CA ALA A 625 -5.98 -31.36 3.95
C ALA A 625 -6.45 -31.03 5.39
N VAL A 626 -7.12 -29.92 5.62
CA VAL A 626 -7.57 -29.45 6.95
C VAL A 626 -9.06 -29.09 6.91
N PRO A 627 -9.95 -30.08 6.79
CA PRO A 627 -11.39 -29.84 6.68
C PRO A 627 -12.04 -29.32 7.98
N GLU A 628 -11.35 -29.40 9.12
CA GLU A 628 -11.80 -28.88 10.40
C GLU A 628 -11.67 -27.36 10.56
N ALA A 629 -11.01 -26.71 9.61
CA ALA A 629 -10.87 -25.25 9.59
C ALA A 629 -11.00 -24.70 8.17
N VAL A 630 -11.57 -23.52 8.04
CA VAL A 630 -11.52 -22.75 6.79
C VAL A 630 -10.17 -22.06 6.74
N SER A 631 -9.34 -22.43 5.77
CA SER A 631 -8.00 -21.85 5.63
C SER A 631 -7.81 -21.33 4.21
N TYR A 632 -7.31 -20.12 4.07
CA TYR A 632 -6.91 -19.57 2.78
C TYR A 632 -5.70 -18.67 2.89
N ALA A 633 -4.87 -18.74 1.86
CA ALA A 633 -3.67 -17.94 1.76
C ALA A 633 -3.90 -16.70 0.90
N PHE A 634 -3.28 -15.60 1.26
CA PHE A 634 -3.39 -14.34 0.56
C PHE A 634 -2.07 -13.55 0.65
N ILE A 635 -1.95 -12.52 -0.19
CA ILE A 635 -0.83 -11.58 -0.23
C ILE A 635 -1.28 -10.21 0.25
N SER A 636 -0.34 -9.40 0.71
CA SER A 636 -0.61 -7.99 1.05
C SER A 636 -0.99 -7.18 -0.19
N PRO A 637 -1.76 -6.09 -0.03
CA PRO A 637 -2.08 -5.18 -1.12
C PRO A 637 -0.83 -4.59 -1.77
N SER A 638 -0.94 -4.19 -3.04
CA SER A 638 0.16 -3.59 -3.79
C SER A 638 0.63 -2.25 -3.22
N ILE A 639 -0.26 -1.49 -2.56
CA ILE A 639 0.08 -0.27 -1.82
C ILE A 639 -0.05 -0.57 -0.33
N PRO A 640 1.06 -0.54 0.43
CA PRO A 640 1.00 -0.68 1.88
C PRO A 640 0.11 0.41 2.52
N GLY A 641 -0.71 0.02 3.49
CA GLY A 641 -1.59 0.95 4.19
C GLY A 641 -2.98 1.16 3.57
N LEU A 642 -3.30 0.57 2.43
CA LEU A 642 -4.63 0.64 1.80
C LEU A 642 -5.40 -0.69 1.92
N GLY A 643 -5.45 -1.25 3.12
CA GLY A 643 -6.13 -2.50 3.44
C GLY A 643 -5.18 -3.58 3.94
N VAL A 644 -5.72 -4.74 4.30
CA VAL A 644 -4.96 -5.90 4.80
C VAL A 644 -4.78 -6.95 3.71
N THR A 645 -5.76 -7.10 2.82
CA THR A 645 -5.75 -8.09 1.73
C THR A 645 -5.86 -7.42 0.38
N SER A 646 -5.35 -8.06 -0.66
CA SER A 646 -5.71 -7.74 -2.04
C SER A 646 -7.18 -8.13 -2.30
N GLY A 647 -7.87 -7.35 -3.15
CA GLY A 647 -9.27 -7.55 -3.50
C GLY A 647 -10.08 -6.26 -3.46
N ILE A 648 -11.33 -6.35 -3.94
CA ILE A 648 -12.27 -5.23 -3.94
C ILE A 648 -12.96 -5.17 -2.58
N THR A 649 -12.91 -4.03 -1.90
CA THR A 649 -13.51 -3.81 -0.58
C THR A 649 -14.76 -2.95 -0.69
N LEU A 650 -15.90 -3.47 -0.20
CA LEU A 650 -17.20 -2.84 -0.25
C LEU A 650 -17.82 -2.85 1.15
N GLN A 651 -18.36 -1.70 1.57
CA GLN A 651 -19.17 -1.55 2.79
C GLN A 651 -20.64 -1.58 2.45
N VAL A 652 -21.40 -2.53 2.99
CA VAL A 652 -22.86 -2.60 2.92
C VAL A 652 -23.41 -1.96 4.20
N GLN A 653 -24.23 -0.92 4.08
CA GLN A 653 -24.60 -0.02 5.18
C GLN A 653 -26.10 -0.04 5.44
N ASP A 654 -26.48 -0.06 6.71
CA ASP A 654 -27.87 0.16 7.16
C ASP A 654 -28.13 1.66 7.30
N LEU A 655 -28.85 2.24 6.33
CA LEU A 655 -29.12 3.68 6.28
C LEU A 655 -30.28 4.12 7.18
N GLU A 656 -31.15 3.19 7.55
CA GLU A 656 -32.36 3.49 8.35
C GLU A 656 -32.24 3.06 9.83
N GLY A 657 -31.15 2.36 10.22
CA GLY A 657 -30.94 1.88 11.57
C GLY A 657 -31.87 0.71 11.96
N ARG A 658 -32.17 -0.18 11.02
CA ARG A 658 -33.03 -1.37 11.25
C ARG A 658 -32.34 -2.44 12.10
N GLY A 659 -31.04 -2.36 12.24
CA GLY A 659 -30.25 -3.22 13.10
C GLY A 659 -29.48 -4.33 12.39
N THR A 660 -28.67 -5.02 13.19
CA THR A 660 -27.63 -5.93 12.71
C THR A 660 -28.19 -7.16 11.99
N GLU A 661 -29.33 -7.74 12.47
CA GLU A 661 -29.94 -8.92 11.84
C GLU A 661 -30.48 -8.59 10.45
N PHE A 662 -31.19 -7.44 10.31
CA PHE A 662 -31.69 -6.98 9.02
C PHE A 662 -30.52 -6.78 8.01
N LEU A 663 -29.48 -6.10 8.44
CA LEU A 663 -28.32 -5.84 7.58
C LEU A 663 -27.63 -7.15 7.17
N ALA A 664 -27.52 -8.12 8.10
CA ALA A 664 -26.95 -9.44 7.82
C ALA A 664 -27.74 -10.20 6.76
N ASP A 665 -29.08 -10.24 6.89
CA ASP A 665 -29.97 -10.93 5.94
C ASP A 665 -29.87 -10.33 4.53
N GLU A 666 -29.93 -9.00 4.42
CA GLU A 666 -29.81 -8.33 3.11
C GLU A 666 -28.42 -8.50 2.51
N THR A 667 -27.37 -8.46 3.34
CA THR A 667 -26.01 -8.70 2.89
C THR A 667 -25.84 -10.12 2.37
N MET A 668 -26.38 -11.14 3.03
CA MET A 668 -26.32 -12.53 2.56
C MET A 668 -27.04 -12.72 1.23
N ARG A 669 -28.25 -12.12 1.04
CA ARG A 669 -28.96 -12.12 -0.24
C ARG A 669 -28.13 -11.47 -1.35
N PHE A 670 -27.50 -10.36 -1.04
CA PHE A 670 -26.62 -9.64 -1.95
C PHE A 670 -25.40 -10.49 -2.35
N MET A 671 -24.73 -11.10 -1.36
CA MET A 671 -23.60 -12.02 -1.61
C MET A 671 -24.00 -13.21 -2.50
N ASP A 672 -25.17 -13.81 -2.25
CA ASP A 672 -25.66 -14.93 -3.06
C ASP A 672 -25.99 -14.50 -4.50
N SER A 673 -26.38 -13.26 -4.72
CA SER A 673 -26.62 -12.69 -6.03
C SER A 673 -25.31 -12.35 -6.75
N LEU A 674 -24.32 -11.86 -6.01
CA LEU A 674 -22.96 -11.61 -6.52
C LEU A 674 -22.27 -12.90 -6.97
N ARG A 675 -22.37 -13.99 -6.19
CA ARG A 675 -21.79 -15.31 -6.53
C ARG A 675 -22.31 -15.89 -7.84
N LYS A 676 -23.49 -15.46 -8.30
CA LYS A 676 -24.07 -15.89 -9.59
C LYS A 676 -23.54 -15.10 -10.78
N GLN A 677 -22.81 -14.01 -10.55
CA GLN A 677 -22.30 -13.17 -11.63
C GLN A 677 -21.01 -13.79 -12.21
N PRO A 678 -20.88 -13.89 -13.52
CA PRO A 678 -19.70 -14.46 -14.18
C PRO A 678 -18.43 -13.61 -13.98
N GLN A 679 -18.59 -12.34 -13.58
CA GLN A 679 -17.49 -11.43 -13.30
C GLN A 679 -16.89 -11.63 -11.90
N ILE A 680 -17.56 -12.32 -11.00
CA ILE A 680 -17.19 -12.47 -9.61
C ILE A 680 -16.61 -13.88 -9.38
N GLY A 681 -15.40 -13.95 -8.88
CA GLY A 681 -14.72 -15.20 -8.56
C GLY A 681 -15.06 -15.69 -7.15
N SER A 682 -14.98 -14.82 -6.16
CA SER A 682 -15.38 -15.12 -4.79
C SER A 682 -15.89 -13.87 -4.06
N VAL A 683 -16.80 -14.06 -3.12
CA VAL A 683 -17.28 -13.04 -2.19
C VAL A 683 -17.17 -13.59 -0.79
N THR A 684 -16.45 -12.88 0.06
CA THR A 684 -16.23 -13.24 1.46
C THR A 684 -16.54 -12.08 2.39
N THR A 685 -16.89 -12.39 3.63
CA THR A 685 -17.00 -11.44 4.72
C THR A 685 -16.48 -12.08 6.00
N GLN A 686 -15.97 -11.28 6.92
CA GLN A 686 -15.60 -11.70 8.27
C GLN A 686 -16.79 -11.62 9.24
N PHE A 687 -17.84 -10.94 8.82
CA PHE A 687 -19.03 -10.76 9.63
C PHE A 687 -19.90 -12.02 9.67
N ASN A 688 -20.33 -12.42 10.88
CA ASN A 688 -21.27 -13.50 11.10
C ASN A 688 -22.25 -13.10 12.22
N ALA A 689 -23.56 -13.18 11.94
CA ALA A 689 -24.63 -12.93 12.91
C ALA A 689 -25.10 -14.20 13.62
N GLY A 690 -24.63 -15.38 13.19
CA GLY A 690 -25.05 -16.67 13.70
C GLY A 690 -24.17 -17.27 14.81
N ILE A 691 -23.34 -16.44 15.49
CA ILE A 691 -22.41 -16.93 16.50
C ILE A 691 -23.17 -17.37 17.76
N PRO A 692 -22.97 -18.62 18.24
CA PRO A 692 -23.63 -19.10 19.44
C PRO A 692 -23.28 -18.25 20.68
N GLN A 693 -24.27 -17.74 21.34
CA GLN A 693 -24.12 -16.92 22.56
C GLN A 693 -25.03 -17.45 23.68
N ARG A 694 -24.72 -17.04 24.91
CA ARG A 694 -25.51 -17.32 26.10
C ARG A 694 -26.08 -16.00 26.64
N ARG A 695 -27.40 -15.87 26.69
CA ARG A 695 -28.08 -14.72 27.28
C ARG A 695 -28.48 -15.05 28.72
N ILE A 696 -28.07 -14.24 29.66
CA ILE A 696 -28.53 -14.29 31.03
C ILE A 696 -29.75 -13.39 31.16
N GLU A 697 -30.92 -13.99 31.35
CA GLU A 697 -32.15 -13.27 31.65
C GLU A 697 -32.31 -13.12 33.16
N VAL A 698 -32.59 -11.92 33.61
CA VAL A 698 -32.71 -11.58 35.02
C VAL A 698 -34.17 -11.31 35.34
N ASP A 699 -34.75 -12.06 36.27
CA ASP A 699 -36.04 -11.74 36.88
C ASP A 699 -35.83 -10.62 37.91
N LYS A 700 -36.02 -9.39 37.44
CA LYS A 700 -35.77 -8.18 38.26
C LYS A 700 -36.72 -8.08 39.46
N GLU A 701 -37.99 -8.52 39.29
CA GLU A 701 -38.95 -8.50 40.38
C GLU A 701 -38.55 -9.46 41.49
N LYS A 702 -38.14 -10.67 41.10
CA LYS A 702 -37.66 -11.68 42.05
C LYS A 702 -36.36 -11.28 42.75
N ALA A 703 -35.40 -10.72 42.00
CA ALA A 703 -34.15 -10.23 42.56
C ALA A 703 -34.39 -9.13 43.63
N LEU A 704 -35.23 -8.13 43.29
CA LEU A 704 -35.58 -7.04 44.19
C LEU A 704 -36.39 -7.53 45.39
N ALA A 705 -37.29 -8.51 45.19
CA ALA A 705 -38.06 -9.13 46.31
C ALA A 705 -37.15 -9.92 47.28
N GLN A 706 -36.03 -10.47 46.83
CA GLN A 706 -35.01 -11.09 47.63
C GLN A 706 -33.98 -10.11 48.24
N GLY A 707 -34.21 -8.80 48.04
CA GLY A 707 -33.34 -7.75 48.57
C GLY A 707 -32.09 -7.48 47.74
N VAL A 708 -31.89 -8.15 46.59
CA VAL A 708 -30.66 -8.03 45.79
C VAL A 708 -30.66 -6.71 45.02
N PRO A 709 -29.65 -5.80 45.24
CA PRO A 709 -29.47 -4.61 44.44
C PRO A 709 -29.03 -5.01 43.01
N LEU A 710 -29.76 -4.62 41.97
CA LEU A 710 -29.42 -4.95 40.59
C LEU A 710 -27.99 -4.50 40.20
N ARG A 711 -27.53 -3.37 40.74
CA ARG A 711 -26.19 -2.87 40.54
C ARG A 711 -25.12 -3.85 41.04
N SER A 712 -25.29 -4.41 42.22
CA SER A 712 -24.36 -5.41 42.81
C SER A 712 -24.39 -6.69 41.97
N PHE A 713 -25.57 -7.13 41.51
CA PHE A 713 -25.68 -8.27 40.61
C PHE A 713 -24.88 -8.04 39.30
N TYR A 714 -25.11 -6.94 38.59
CA TYR A 714 -24.38 -6.68 37.36
C TYR A 714 -22.86 -6.52 37.58
N LYS A 715 -22.45 -5.89 38.71
CA LYS A 715 -21.03 -5.80 39.08
C LYS A 715 -20.43 -7.18 39.33
N THR A 716 -21.16 -8.05 40.03
CA THR A 716 -20.74 -9.43 40.28
C THR A 716 -20.53 -10.20 38.99
N MET A 717 -21.52 -10.14 38.09
CA MET A 717 -21.43 -10.83 36.78
C MET A 717 -20.27 -10.33 35.96
N SER A 718 -20.12 -9.00 35.82
CA SER A 718 -19.02 -8.41 35.03
C SER A 718 -17.64 -8.74 35.63
N THR A 719 -17.53 -8.77 36.95
CA THR A 719 -16.25 -9.09 37.63
C THR A 719 -15.91 -10.57 37.53
N LEU A 720 -16.83 -11.45 37.87
CA LEU A 720 -16.54 -12.89 37.97
C LEU A 720 -16.37 -13.51 36.57
N LEU A 721 -17.16 -13.12 35.56
CA LEU A 721 -17.07 -13.62 34.19
C LEU A 721 -16.08 -12.81 33.31
N GLY A 722 -16.23 -11.48 33.27
CA GLY A 722 -15.48 -10.62 32.38
C GLY A 722 -14.12 -10.20 32.93
N GLY A 723 -14.00 -10.09 34.24
CA GLY A 723 -12.82 -9.51 34.89
C GLY A 723 -12.92 -8.00 35.06
N SER A 724 -12.47 -7.49 36.17
CA SER A 724 -12.48 -6.06 36.49
C SER A 724 -11.09 -5.59 36.89
N TYR A 725 -10.73 -4.44 36.33
CA TYR A 725 -9.55 -3.69 36.76
C TYR A 725 -9.80 -3.03 38.13
N ILE A 726 -8.78 -3.03 38.99
CA ILE A 726 -8.85 -2.38 40.30
C ILE A 726 -7.89 -1.20 40.38
N ASN A 727 -6.60 -1.46 40.31
CA ASN A 727 -5.55 -0.46 40.45
C ASN A 727 -4.31 -0.82 39.61
N ASN A 728 -3.31 0.04 39.66
CA ASN A 728 -2.01 -0.19 39.07
C ASN A 728 -0.95 -0.41 40.12
N PHE A 729 0.10 -1.17 39.80
CA PHE A 729 1.29 -1.31 40.61
C PHE A 729 2.56 -1.15 39.76
N ASN A 730 3.65 -0.66 40.42
CA ASN A 730 4.92 -0.47 39.70
C ASN A 730 5.83 -1.68 39.91
N ARG A 731 6.33 -2.24 38.80
CA ARG A 731 7.33 -3.30 38.78
C ARG A 731 8.17 -3.21 37.50
N PHE A 732 9.47 -3.52 37.60
CA PHE A 732 10.41 -3.48 36.45
C PHE A 732 10.45 -2.12 35.71
N GLY A 733 10.17 -1.02 36.43
CA GLY A 733 10.10 0.32 35.82
C GLY A 733 8.89 0.56 34.89
N LYS A 734 7.89 -0.30 34.97
CA LYS A 734 6.62 -0.22 34.21
C LYS A 734 5.43 -0.21 35.18
N LEU A 735 4.34 0.35 34.68
CA LEU A 735 3.06 0.36 35.38
C LEU A 735 2.23 -0.81 34.88
N TYR A 736 1.97 -1.77 35.78
CA TYR A 736 1.15 -2.95 35.52
C TYR A 736 -0.21 -2.81 36.19
N GLN A 737 -1.19 -3.50 35.63
CA GLN A 737 -2.57 -3.46 36.13
C GLN A 737 -2.86 -4.65 37.06
N THR A 738 -3.78 -4.45 37.99
CA THR A 738 -4.34 -5.51 38.84
C THR A 738 -5.74 -5.84 38.38
N TYR A 739 -5.99 -7.11 38.08
CA TYR A 739 -7.30 -7.63 37.65
C TYR A 739 -7.83 -8.66 38.63
N ILE A 740 -9.13 -8.57 38.86
CA ILE A 740 -9.91 -9.52 39.65
C ILE A 740 -10.88 -10.26 38.72
N GLN A 741 -10.96 -11.58 38.83
CA GLN A 741 -11.85 -12.43 38.05
C GLN A 741 -12.07 -13.75 38.80
N ALA A 742 -13.17 -14.51 38.51
CA ALA A 742 -13.32 -15.84 39.03
C ALA A 742 -12.23 -16.79 38.48
N ALA A 743 -11.79 -17.74 39.27
CA ALA A 743 -10.85 -18.76 38.84
C ALA A 743 -11.43 -19.59 37.65
N PRO A 744 -10.59 -20.12 36.77
CA PRO A 744 -11.06 -20.77 35.50
C PRO A 744 -12.08 -21.88 35.72
N GLU A 745 -11.97 -22.66 36.77
CA GLU A 745 -12.93 -23.73 37.12
C GLU A 745 -14.34 -23.22 37.42
N TYR A 746 -14.48 -21.97 37.87
CA TYR A 746 -15.77 -21.35 38.15
C TYR A 746 -16.34 -20.58 36.91
N ARG A 747 -15.71 -20.68 35.75
CA ARG A 747 -16.14 -20.06 34.49
C ARG A 747 -16.25 -21.06 33.36
N ARG A 748 -16.34 -22.36 33.67
CA ARG A 748 -16.25 -23.45 32.69
C ARG A 748 -17.46 -23.54 31.76
N ASP A 749 -18.65 -23.40 32.37
CA ASP A 749 -19.93 -23.54 31.64
C ASP A 749 -21.06 -22.75 32.35
N LYS A 750 -22.29 -22.89 31.84
CA LYS A 750 -23.47 -22.22 32.41
C LYS A 750 -23.81 -22.65 33.87
N TYR A 751 -23.38 -23.84 34.27
CA TYR A 751 -23.64 -24.34 35.66
C TYR A 751 -22.72 -23.65 36.67
N SER A 752 -21.65 -23.03 36.21
CA SER A 752 -20.77 -22.23 37.08
C SER A 752 -21.52 -21.08 37.78
N LEU A 753 -22.66 -20.62 37.23
CA LEU A 753 -23.50 -19.62 37.88
C LEU A 753 -24.13 -20.07 39.22
N GLU A 754 -24.22 -21.36 39.45
CA GLU A 754 -24.71 -21.93 40.70
C GLU A 754 -23.77 -21.61 41.91
N SER A 755 -22.49 -21.36 41.61
CA SER A 755 -21.47 -20.96 42.58
C SER A 755 -21.38 -19.44 42.81
N TYR A 756 -22.20 -18.65 42.09
CA TYR A 756 -22.14 -17.19 42.23
C TYR A 756 -23.23 -16.68 43.17
N PHE A 757 -22.81 -15.77 44.07
CA PHE A 757 -23.66 -15.18 45.07
C PHE A 757 -23.59 -13.66 45.01
N VAL A 758 -24.66 -13.02 45.45
CA VAL A 758 -24.76 -11.56 45.55
C VAL A 758 -25.29 -11.23 46.94
N ASP A 759 -24.68 -10.23 47.59
CA ASP A 759 -25.14 -9.73 48.91
C ASP A 759 -26.44 -8.92 48.74
N ASP A 760 -27.38 -9.17 49.67
CA ASP A 760 -28.66 -8.41 49.78
C ASP A 760 -28.50 -7.06 50.50
N GLY A 761 -27.28 -6.66 50.91
CA GLY A 761 -27.01 -5.47 51.70
C GLY A 761 -27.27 -5.62 53.20
N GLN A 762 -27.73 -6.80 53.65
CA GLN A 762 -27.94 -7.19 55.02
C GLN A 762 -26.96 -8.29 55.49
N GLY A 763 -26.02 -8.68 54.62
CA GLY A 763 -25.05 -9.74 54.89
C GLY A 763 -25.53 -11.15 54.54
N ASN A 764 -26.65 -11.32 53.85
CA ASN A 764 -27.07 -12.61 53.33
C ASN A 764 -26.64 -12.80 51.88
N SER A 765 -26.02 -13.92 51.59
CA SER A 765 -25.59 -14.32 50.22
C SER A 765 -26.76 -14.96 49.48
N ILE A 766 -27.19 -14.34 48.41
CA ILE A 766 -28.27 -14.83 47.54
C ILE A 766 -27.68 -15.46 46.28
N PRO A 767 -27.99 -16.75 46.00
CA PRO A 767 -27.50 -17.41 44.78
C PRO A 767 -28.03 -16.71 43.50
N VAL A 768 -27.14 -16.38 42.56
CA VAL A 768 -27.48 -15.78 41.30
C VAL A 768 -28.48 -16.64 40.48
N SER A 769 -28.32 -17.96 40.56
CA SER A 769 -29.19 -18.94 39.91
C SER A 769 -30.66 -18.88 40.39
N SER A 770 -30.93 -18.31 41.56
CA SER A 770 -32.29 -18.20 42.08
C SER A 770 -33.19 -17.25 41.29
N PHE A 771 -32.66 -16.21 40.65
CA PHE A 771 -33.38 -15.17 39.92
C PHE A 771 -32.89 -14.94 38.49
N THR A 772 -31.99 -15.83 37.99
CA THR A 772 -31.49 -15.75 36.59
C THR A 772 -31.79 -17.03 35.83
N THR A 773 -31.93 -16.91 34.52
CA THR A 773 -32.07 -18.04 33.59
C THR A 773 -31.11 -17.83 32.44
N VAL A 774 -30.41 -18.89 32.04
CA VAL A 774 -29.49 -18.84 30.89
C VAL A 774 -30.18 -19.43 29.67
N ARG A 775 -30.31 -18.66 28.61
CA ARG A 775 -30.83 -19.11 27.31
C ARG A 775 -29.78 -19.12 26.23
N ASP A 776 -29.86 -20.09 25.35
CA ASP A 776 -29.06 -20.14 24.14
C ASP A 776 -29.61 -19.12 23.13
N THR A 777 -28.75 -18.34 22.51
CA THR A 777 -29.08 -17.34 21.49
C THR A 777 -27.96 -17.30 20.46
N THR A 778 -28.16 -16.53 19.41
CA THR A 778 -27.10 -16.19 18.45
C THR A 778 -26.86 -14.68 18.51
N GLY A 779 -25.68 -14.27 18.11
CA GLY A 779 -25.29 -12.87 18.05
C GLY A 779 -24.11 -12.66 17.12
N VAL A 780 -23.48 -11.51 17.22
CA VAL A 780 -22.33 -11.12 16.41
C VAL A 780 -21.05 -11.19 17.23
N GLU A 781 -19.90 -11.38 16.58
CA GLU A 781 -18.58 -11.31 17.22
C GLU A 781 -18.10 -9.88 17.32
N PHE A 782 -18.41 -9.08 16.30
CA PHE A 782 -18.10 -7.66 16.25
C PHE A 782 -19.18 -6.89 15.52
N VAL A 783 -19.27 -5.59 15.80
CA VAL A 783 -20.08 -4.62 15.08
C VAL A 783 -19.17 -3.63 14.40
N SER A 784 -19.36 -3.42 13.11
CA SER A 784 -18.65 -2.39 12.37
C SER A 784 -19.56 -1.21 12.04
N GLN A 785 -19.00 -0.01 12.07
CA GLN A 785 -19.62 1.23 11.60
C GLN A 785 -18.72 1.87 10.55
N PHE A 786 -19.32 2.37 9.47
CA PHE A 786 -18.65 3.17 8.46
C PHE A 786 -19.40 4.50 8.32
N ASN A 787 -18.72 5.61 8.63
CA ASN A 787 -19.33 6.95 8.66
C ASN A 787 -20.61 7.01 9.48
N LEU A 788 -20.61 6.45 10.71
CA LEU A 788 -21.73 6.34 11.65
C LEU A 788 -22.82 5.31 11.29
N TYR A 789 -22.86 4.80 10.07
CA TYR A 789 -23.81 3.74 9.70
C TYR A 789 -23.25 2.37 10.08
N ARG A 790 -24.12 1.50 10.63
CA ARG A 790 -23.74 0.08 10.78
C ARG A 790 -23.39 -0.49 9.42
N SER A 791 -22.28 -1.19 9.32
CA SER A 791 -21.79 -1.71 8.06
C SER A 791 -21.30 -3.15 8.17
N ILE A 792 -21.35 -3.84 7.04
CA ILE A 792 -20.72 -5.15 6.84
C ILE A 792 -19.75 -5.01 5.68
N GLU A 793 -18.49 -5.33 5.94
CA GLU A 793 -17.47 -5.31 4.91
C GLU A 793 -17.49 -6.61 4.10
N LEU A 794 -17.49 -6.45 2.79
CA LEU A 794 -17.32 -7.52 1.82
C LEU A 794 -15.98 -7.39 1.10
N THR A 795 -15.28 -8.50 0.99
CA THR A 795 -14.10 -8.63 0.10
C THR A 795 -14.51 -9.45 -1.11
N VAL A 796 -14.39 -8.86 -2.29
CA VAL A 796 -14.77 -9.48 -3.55
C VAL A 796 -13.54 -9.65 -4.42
N ASN A 797 -13.29 -10.88 -4.86
CA ASN A 797 -12.24 -11.17 -5.83
C ASN A 797 -12.86 -11.34 -7.21
N PRO A 798 -12.34 -10.68 -8.24
CA PRO A 798 -12.78 -10.87 -9.61
C PRO A 798 -12.61 -12.31 -10.09
N ALA A 799 -13.45 -12.74 -11.02
CA ALA A 799 -13.27 -14.03 -11.70
C ALA A 799 -11.98 -14.01 -12.54
N ALA A 800 -11.43 -15.19 -12.84
CA ALA A 800 -10.25 -15.30 -13.69
C ALA A 800 -10.47 -14.55 -15.02
N LYS A 801 -9.52 -13.68 -15.38
CA LYS A 801 -9.56 -12.83 -16.57
C LYS A 801 -10.60 -11.70 -16.55
N VAL A 802 -11.16 -11.36 -15.40
CA VAL A 802 -12.01 -10.19 -15.21
C VAL A 802 -11.21 -9.12 -14.45
N SER A 803 -11.33 -7.87 -14.87
CA SER A 803 -10.68 -6.76 -14.18
C SER A 803 -11.44 -6.33 -12.91
N THR A 804 -10.74 -5.66 -11.99
CA THR A 804 -11.36 -5.04 -10.82
C THR A 804 -12.46 -4.07 -11.21
N GLY A 805 -12.23 -3.20 -12.21
CA GLY A 805 -13.23 -2.26 -12.70
C GLY A 805 -14.51 -2.94 -13.22
N GLN A 806 -14.37 -4.02 -14.02
CA GLN A 806 -15.53 -4.80 -14.52
C GLN A 806 -16.29 -5.48 -13.38
N ALA A 807 -15.58 -5.97 -12.37
CA ALA A 807 -16.20 -6.57 -11.20
C ALA A 807 -16.93 -5.50 -10.36
N MET A 808 -16.35 -4.31 -10.19
CA MET A 808 -16.98 -3.19 -9.49
C MET A 808 -18.28 -2.73 -10.18
N ASP A 809 -18.28 -2.61 -11.51
CA ASP A 809 -19.47 -2.27 -12.28
C ASP A 809 -20.56 -3.36 -12.14
N ALA A 810 -20.17 -4.64 -12.12
CA ALA A 810 -21.11 -5.73 -11.87
C ALA A 810 -21.68 -5.69 -10.44
N ILE A 811 -20.86 -5.36 -9.43
CA ILE A 811 -21.28 -5.20 -8.04
C ILE A 811 -22.34 -4.08 -7.93
N GLU A 812 -22.08 -2.91 -8.54
CA GLU A 812 -23.02 -1.78 -8.55
C GLU A 812 -24.35 -2.13 -9.24
N ALA A 813 -24.28 -2.85 -10.36
CA ALA A 813 -25.49 -3.29 -11.07
C ALA A 813 -26.34 -4.24 -10.21
N VAL A 814 -25.72 -5.22 -9.54
CA VAL A 814 -26.42 -6.14 -8.63
C VAL A 814 -26.93 -5.42 -7.38
N ALA A 815 -26.17 -4.47 -6.83
CA ALA A 815 -26.59 -3.68 -5.69
C ALA A 815 -27.89 -2.89 -6.00
N ALA A 816 -27.95 -2.24 -7.17
CA ALA A 816 -29.11 -1.50 -7.62
C ALA A 816 -30.35 -2.38 -7.87
N ASP A 817 -30.16 -3.67 -8.20
CA ASP A 817 -31.25 -4.61 -8.47
C ASP A 817 -31.77 -5.34 -7.20
N VAL A 818 -30.88 -5.65 -6.27
CA VAL A 818 -31.16 -6.55 -5.14
C VAL A 818 -31.37 -5.84 -3.82
N LEU A 819 -30.63 -4.76 -3.55
CA LEU A 819 -30.67 -4.08 -2.25
C LEU A 819 -31.86 -3.13 -2.14
N PRO A 820 -32.57 -3.13 -1.00
CA PRO A 820 -33.64 -2.16 -0.74
C PRO A 820 -33.06 -0.75 -0.49
N GLU A 821 -33.88 0.30 -0.63
CA GLU A 821 -33.45 1.70 -0.39
C GLU A 821 -32.86 1.95 1.02
N ALA A 822 -33.23 1.10 2.00
CA ALA A 822 -32.71 1.15 3.36
C ALA A 822 -31.24 0.68 3.49
N VAL A 823 -30.70 0.05 2.45
CA VAL A 823 -29.33 -0.48 2.44
C VAL A 823 -28.51 0.21 1.35
N GLY A 824 -27.44 0.87 1.76
CA GLY A 824 -26.49 1.53 0.87
C GLY A 824 -25.21 0.71 0.69
N THR A 825 -24.45 1.06 -0.33
CA THR A 825 -23.12 0.52 -0.57
C THR A 825 -22.11 1.64 -0.75
N THR A 826 -20.90 1.46 -0.19
CA THR A 826 -19.83 2.44 -0.28
C THR A 826 -18.48 1.72 -0.42
N TRP A 827 -17.60 2.24 -1.26
CA TRP A 827 -16.26 1.70 -1.43
C TRP A 827 -15.34 2.14 -0.30
N SER A 828 -14.39 1.29 0.08
CA SER A 828 -13.36 1.59 1.09
C SER A 828 -11.96 1.17 0.61
N GLY A 829 -10.92 1.64 1.29
CA GLY A 829 -9.53 1.28 1.01
C GLY A 829 -9.10 1.55 -0.43
N LEU A 830 -8.43 0.57 -1.04
CA LEU A 830 -7.93 0.67 -2.42
C LEU A 830 -9.07 0.82 -3.44
N SER A 831 -10.23 0.20 -3.21
CA SER A 831 -11.39 0.26 -4.11
C SER A 831 -12.00 1.66 -4.17
N TYR A 832 -12.02 2.39 -3.06
CA TYR A 832 -12.41 3.81 -3.04
C TYR A 832 -11.50 4.64 -3.96
N GLN A 833 -10.19 4.40 -3.89
CA GLN A 833 -9.20 5.11 -4.71
C GLN A 833 -9.32 4.73 -6.19
N GLU A 834 -9.54 3.46 -6.50
CA GLU A 834 -9.74 2.98 -7.87
C GLU A 834 -10.99 3.59 -8.51
N LYS A 835 -12.11 3.65 -7.78
CA LYS A 835 -13.36 4.25 -8.26
C LYS A 835 -13.21 5.75 -8.50
N THR A 836 -12.56 6.46 -7.60
CA THR A 836 -12.29 7.90 -7.73
C THR A 836 -11.34 8.18 -8.90
N ALA A 837 -10.35 7.32 -9.13
CA ALA A 837 -9.37 7.44 -10.21
C ALA A 837 -9.96 7.10 -11.59
N SER A 838 -10.86 6.13 -11.69
CA SER A 838 -11.38 5.61 -12.97
C SER A 838 -12.12 6.68 -13.79
N GLY A 839 -12.74 7.66 -13.16
CA GLY A 839 -13.41 8.79 -13.83
C GLY A 839 -12.47 9.80 -14.47
N SER A 840 -11.19 9.85 -14.07
CA SER A 840 -10.24 10.90 -14.48
C SER A 840 -9.30 10.52 -15.63
N SER A 841 -9.05 9.23 -15.87
CA SER A 841 -8.04 8.73 -16.82
C SER A 841 -8.29 9.19 -18.27
N GLY A 842 -9.53 9.20 -18.73
CA GLY A 842 -9.88 9.65 -20.09
C GLY A 842 -9.61 11.13 -20.33
N ALA A 843 -9.88 11.96 -19.32
CA ALA A 843 -9.66 13.40 -19.36
C ALA A 843 -8.17 13.75 -19.53
N VAL A 844 -7.28 12.97 -18.93
CA VAL A 844 -5.82 13.14 -18.98
C VAL A 844 -5.28 12.97 -20.40
N TYR A 845 -5.65 11.88 -21.07
CA TYR A 845 -5.21 11.65 -22.45
C TYR A 845 -5.70 12.76 -23.36
N LEU A 846 -6.97 13.18 -23.18
CA LEU A 846 -7.53 14.29 -23.96
C LEU A 846 -6.75 15.59 -23.69
N LEU A 847 -6.47 15.89 -22.42
CA LEU A 847 -5.72 17.08 -22.02
C LEU A 847 -4.31 17.09 -22.61
N ALA A 848 -3.58 15.96 -22.50
CA ALA A 848 -2.25 15.82 -23.08
C ALA A 848 -2.27 16.03 -24.61
N ILE A 849 -3.23 15.44 -25.33
CA ILE A 849 -3.39 15.61 -26.78
C ILE A 849 -3.70 17.06 -27.13
N VAL A 850 -4.59 17.73 -26.38
CA VAL A 850 -4.94 19.16 -26.60
C VAL A 850 -3.72 20.05 -26.37
N PHE A 851 -2.96 19.85 -25.27
CA PHE A 851 -1.77 20.66 -25.00
C PHE A 851 -0.68 20.45 -26.07
N VAL A 852 -0.45 19.21 -26.51
CA VAL A 852 0.46 18.92 -27.63
C VAL A 852 -0.01 19.60 -28.92
N PHE A 853 -1.32 19.51 -29.20
CA PHE A 853 -1.90 20.17 -30.38
C PHE A 853 -1.68 21.69 -30.34
N LEU A 854 -1.98 22.34 -29.22
CA LEU A 854 -1.81 23.79 -29.06
C LEU A 854 -0.33 24.20 -29.14
N THR A 855 0.56 23.43 -28.48
CA THR A 855 2.01 23.66 -28.50
C THR A 855 2.56 23.57 -29.96
N LEU A 856 2.18 22.52 -30.65
CA LEU A 856 2.57 22.35 -32.08
C LEU A 856 1.97 23.44 -32.97
N SER A 857 0.73 23.86 -32.69
CA SER A 857 0.07 24.93 -33.44
C SER A 857 0.78 26.28 -33.27
N ALA A 858 1.23 26.56 -32.03
CA ALA A 858 2.02 27.76 -31.73
C ALA A 858 3.41 27.69 -32.39
N LEU A 859 4.08 26.48 -32.31
CA LEU A 859 5.41 26.28 -32.87
C LEU A 859 5.46 26.43 -34.39
N TYR A 860 4.48 25.84 -35.07
CA TYR A 860 4.44 25.83 -36.56
C TYR A 860 3.57 26.98 -37.16
N ASN A 861 3.00 27.83 -36.32
CA ASN A 861 2.06 28.85 -36.74
C ASN A 861 1.01 28.32 -37.73
N SER A 862 0.52 27.11 -37.47
CA SER A 862 -0.38 26.36 -38.36
C SER A 862 -1.31 25.43 -37.57
N TRP A 863 -2.59 25.44 -37.90
CA TRP A 863 -3.56 24.50 -37.33
C TRP A 863 -3.56 23.13 -38.02
N GLY A 864 -3.01 23.03 -39.22
CA GLY A 864 -3.00 21.80 -40.01
C GLY A 864 -1.84 20.86 -39.67
N LEU A 865 -0.63 21.39 -39.51
CA LEU A 865 0.56 20.57 -39.28
C LEU A 865 0.49 19.72 -37.98
N PRO A 866 -0.03 20.23 -36.88
CA PRO A 866 -0.23 19.43 -35.68
C PRO A 866 -1.08 18.17 -35.89
N LEU A 867 -2.11 18.25 -36.75
CA LEU A 867 -2.94 17.11 -37.11
C LEU A 867 -2.15 16.01 -37.83
N ALA A 868 -1.24 16.36 -38.70
CA ALA A 868 -0.37 15.38 -39.38
C ALA A 868 0.54 14.63 -38.40
N ILE A 869 1.00 15.34 -37.35
CA ILE A 869 1.86 14.77 -36.32
C ILE A 869 1.01 13.88 -35.36
N LEU A 870 -0.11 14.38 -34.89
CA LEU A 870 -0.98 13.65 -33.95
C LEU A 870 -1.65 12.41 -34.53
N LEU A 871 -1.98 12.43 -35.86
CA LEU A 871 -2.52 11.25 -36.54
C LEU A 871 -1.52 10.07 -36.61
N SER A 872 -0.25 10.31 -36.28
CA SER A 872 0.76 9.25 -36.15
C SER A 872 0.70 8.48 -34.84
N VAL A 873 0.19 9.12 -33.75
CA VAL A 873 0.14 8.56 -32.39
C VAL A 873 -0.69 7.27 -32.32
N PRO A 874 -1.85 7.14 -32.96
CA PRO A 874 -2.64 5.91 -32.91
C PRO A 874 -1.87 4.63 -33.29
N LEU A 875 -0.86 4.70 -34.11
CA LEU A 875 -0.03 3.54 -34.47
C LEU A 875 0.78 3.03 -33.30
N ALA A 876 1.35 3.95 -32.50
CA ALA A 876 2.07 3.58 -31.27
C ALA A 876 1.13 2.98 -30.22
N VAL A 877 -0.05 3.58 -30.05
CA VAL A 877 -1.08 3.08 -29.13
C VAL A 877 -1.53 1.67 -29.54
N LEU A 878 -1.80 1.46 -30.84
CA LEU A 878 -2.16 0.12 -31.32
C LEU A 878 -1.05 -0.90 -31.08
N GLY A 879 0.22 -0.53 -31.28
CA GLY A 879 1.36 -1.40 -31.01
C GLY A 879 1.44 -1.82 -29.54
N ALA A 880 1.25 -0.88 -28.61
CA ALA A 880 1.22 -1.15 -27.19
C ALA A 880 0.07 -2.11 -26.81
N LEU A 881 -1.14 -1.83 -27.30
CA LEU A 881 -2.32 -2.66 -27.06
C LEU A 881 -2.19 -4.08 -27.64
N LEU A 882 -1.58 -4.22 -28.80
CA LEU A 882 -1.36 -5.52 -29.43
C LEU A 882 -0.36 -6.39 -28.65
N PHE A 883 0.75 -5.79 -28.17
CA PHE A 883 1.77 -6.53 -27.43
C PHE A 883 1.28 -6.91 -26.04
N VAL A 884 0.66 -5.98 -25.30
CA VAL A 884 0.08 -6.28 -23.98
C VAL A 884 -1.10 -7.23 -24.13
N GLY A 885 -1.97 -7.05 -25.13
CA GLY A 885 -3.08 -7.97 -25.40
C GLY A 885 -2.61 -9.38 -25.80
N ALA A 886 -1.51 -9.51 -26.53
CA ALA A 886 -0.90 -10.81 -26.83
C ALA A 886 -0.31 -11.45 -25.56
N ALA A 887 0.34 -10.66 -24.69
CA ALA A 887 0.85 -11.13 -23.41
C ALA A 887 -0.27 -11.56 -22.46
N TYR A 888 -1.42 -10.85 -22.45
CA TYR A 888 -2.61 -11.23 -21.70
C TYR A 888 -3.16 -12.62 -22.07
N LEU A 889 -3.04 -13.04 -23.31
CA LEU A 889 -3.43 -14.40 -23.73
C LEU A 889 -2.56 -15.49 -23.05
N VAL A 890 -1.33 -15.15 -22.65
CA VAL A 890 -0.39 -16.07 -21.99
C VAL A 890 -0.52 -15.99 -20.48
N SER A 891 -0.56 -14.77 -19.92
CA SER A 891 -0.70 -14.52 -18.48
C SER A 891 -1.76 -13.44 -18.23
N PRO A 892 -2.74 -13.70 -17.33
CA PRO A 892 -3.81 -12.75 -17.03
C PRO A 892 -3.34 -11.49 -16.28
N GLU A 893 -2.08 -11.42 -15.85
CA GLU A 893 -1.49 -10.26 -15.16
C GLU A 893 -1.24 -9.06 -16.09
N PHE A 894 -1.17 -9.31 -17.43
CA PHE A 894 -0.92 -8.25 -18.44
C PHE A 894 -2.21 -7.52 -18.82
N ILE A 895 -2.65 -6.61 -17.94
CA ILE A 895 -3.87 -5.81 -18.10
C ILE A 895 -3.55 -4.33 -18.35
N ASN A 896 -4.58 -3.55 -18.70
CA ASN A 896 -4.48 -2.09 -18.81
C ASN A 896 -4.49 -1.47 -17.39
N ASN A 897 -3.32 -1.37 -16.78
CA ASN A 897 -3.10 -0.77 -15.48
C ASN A 897 -2.33 0.56 -15.58
N ILE A 898 -2.00 1.16 -14.44
CA ILE A 898 -1.28 2.44 -14.37
C ILE A 898 0.04 2.41 -15.16
N TYR A 899 0.81 1.32 -15.12
CA TYR A 899 2.09 1.22 -15.84
C TYR A 899 1.92 1.19 -17.34
N MET A 900 0.88 0.53 -17.84
CA MET A 900 0.50 0.61 -19.25
C MET A 900 0.06 2.01 -19.62
N GLN A 901 -0.77 2.66 -18.79
CA GLN A 901 -1.26 4.01 -19.01
C GLN A 901 -0.13 5.04 -19.08
N ILE A 902 0.84 4.96 -18.16
CA ILE A 902 2.08 5.75 -18.17
C ILE A 902 2.85 5.53 -19.49
N SER A 903 2.94 4.28 -19.95
CA SER A 903 3.60 3.94 -21.21
C SER A 903 2.89 4.55 -22.42
N LEU A 904 1.55 4.60 -22.42
CA LEU A 904 0.77 5.24 -23.48
C LEU A 904 1.01 6.75 -23.54
N VAL A 905 1.03 7.42 -22.39
CA VAL A 905 1.37 8.87 -22.33
C VAL A 905 2.76 9.12 -22.91
N MET A 906 3.73 8.29 -22.54
CA MET A 906 5.09 8.39 -23.07
C MET A 906 5.15 8.17 -24.59
N LEU A 907 4.42 7.18 -25.12
CA LEU A 907 4.35 6.88 -26.55
C LEU A 907 3.74 8.02 -27.37
N ILE A 908 2.81 8.83 -26.81
CA ILE A 908 2.30 10.04 -27.46
C ILE A 908 3.47 10.99 -27.76
N GLY A 909 4.28 11.31 -26.76
CA GLY A 909 5.43 12.21 -26.92
C GLY A 909 6.49 11.66 -27.88
N LEU A 910 6.81 10.38 -27.76
CA LEU A 910 7.87 9.74 -28.52
C LEU A 910 7.49 9.56 -30.01
N SER A 911 6.24 9.15 -30.28
CA SER A 911 5.74 9.04 -31.64
C SER A 911 5.65 10.43 -32.35
N ALA A 912 5.20 11.45 -31.61
CA ALA A 912 5.16 12.82 -32.09
C ALA A 912 6.57 13.33 -32.44
N LYS A 913 7.61 13.03 -31.63
CA LYS A 913 9.00 13.44 -31.90
C LYS A 913 9.51 12.92 -33.25
N ASN A 914 9.25 11.63 -33.54
CA ASN A 914 9.65 11.05 -34.85
C ASN A 914 8.95 11.70 -36.03
N ALA A 915 7.66 12.02 -35.90
CA ALA A 915 6.90 12.71 -36.95
C ALA A 915 7.38 14.17 -37.13
N ILE A 916 7.68 14.89 -36.01
CA ILE A 916 8.20 16.27 -36.03
C ILE A 916 9.47 16.35 -36.90
N LEU A 917 10.44 15.45 -36.67
CA LEU A 917 11.71 15.45 -37.39
C LEU A 917 11.54 15.33 -38.93
N VAL A 918 10.55 14.57 -39.40
CA VAL A 918 10.25 14.45 -40.84
C VAL A 918 9.52 15.69 -41.37
N VAL A 919 8.51 16.13 -40.61
CA VAL A 919 7.64 17.27 -40.99
C VAL A 919 8.46 18.55 -41.09
N GLU A 920 9.28 18.86 -40.11
CA GLU A 920 10.08 20.08 -40.05
C GLU A 920 11.12 20.11 -41.21
N TYR A 921 11.78 18.99 -41.45
CA TYR A 921 12.76 18.94 -42.52
C TYR A 921 12.11 19.02 -43.90
N ALA A 922 10.90 18.43 -44.06
CA ALA A 922 10.12 18.58 -45.29
C ALA A 922 9.66 20.03 -45.50
N ASP A 923 9.29 20.71 -44.40
CA ASP A 923 8.88 22.12 -44.43
C ASP A 923 10.05 23.05 -44.81
N GLN A 924 11.24 22.81 -44.23
CA GLN A 924 12.46 23.53 -44.58
C GLN A 924 12.83 23.34 -46.08
N LEU A 925 12.81 22.10 -46.58
CA LEU A 925 13.08 21.83 -48.03
C LEU A 925 12.06 22.51 -48.95
N PHE A 926 10.80 22.56 -48.53
CA PHE A 926 9.75 23.17 -49.31
C PHE A 926 9.79 24.69 -49.33
N PHE A 927 9.91 25.35 -48.15
CA PHE A 927 9.86 26.80 -48.02
C PHE A 927 11.20 27.50 -48.21
N GLU A 928 12.33 26.93 -47.75
CA GLU A 928 13.62 27.57 -47.80
C GLU A 928 14.41 27.20 -49.07
N LYS A 929 14.35 25.91 -49.50
CA LYS A 929 15.05 25.42 -50.69
C LYS A 929 14.19 25.38 -51.94
N ASN A 930 12.95 25.86 -51.88
CA ASN A 930 12.03 25.96 -53.02
C ASN A 930 11.80 24.64 -53.79
N MET A 931 11.88 23.49 -53.12
CA MET A 931 11.62 22.19 -53.77
C MET A 931 10.11 21.98 -53.99
N ASP A 932 9.75 21.17 -54.97
CA ASP A 932 8.37 20.70 -55.11
C ASP A 932 7.89 19.95 -53.89
N LEU A 933 6.63 20.14 -53.47
CA LEU A 933 6.08 19.60 -52.21
C LEU A 933 6.27 18.08 -52.10
N LYS A 934 6.01 17.35 -53.19
CA LYS A 934 6.17 15.91 -53.23
C LYS A 934 7.65 15.51 -53.16
N ALA A 935 8.51 16.19 -53.89
CA ALA A 935 9.96 15.94 -53.89
C ALA A 935 10.58 16.27 -52.55
N ALA A 936 10.20 17.41 -51.93
CA ALA A 936 10.64 17.81 -50.57
C ALA A 936 10.27 16.76 -49.53
N THR A 937 9.03 16.25 -49.56
CA THR A 937 8.56 15.21 -48.63
C THR A 937 9.35 13.90 -48.79
N ILE A 938 9.59 13.45 -50.04
CA ILE A 938 10.33 12.19 -50.28
C ILE A 938 11.80 12.33 -49.87
N GLU A 939 12.42 13.47 -50.17
CA GLU A 939 13.81 13.73 -49.81
C GLU A 939 14.01 13.87 -48.27
N ALA A 940 13.07 14.53 -47.58
CA ALA A 940 13.04 14.60 -46.12
C ALA A 940 12.96 13.20 -45.51
N ALA A 941 12.05 12.37 -46.01
CA ALA A 941 11.90 10.99 -45.55
C ALA A 941 13.21 10.19 -45.76
N ARG A 942 13.84 10.32 -46.93
CA ARG A 942 15.10 9.65 -47.27
C ARG A 942 16.23 10.02 -46.31
N LEU A 943 16.42 11.31 -46.05
CA LEU A 943 17.50 11.82 -45.23
C LEU A 943 17.31 11.56 -43.75
N ARG A 944 16.06 11.55 -43.29
CA ARG A 944 15.71 11.31 -41.87
C ARG A 944 15.55 9.84 -41.49
N MET A 945 15.57 8.89 -42.46
CA MET A 945 15.43 7.46 -42.17
C MET A 945 16.50 6.96 -41.20
N ARG A 946 17.78 7.31 -41.39
CA ARG A 946 18.88 6.83 -40.57
C ARG A 946 18.80 7.33 -39.12
N PRO A 947 18.64 8.65 -38.85
CA PRO A 947 18.38 9.17 -37.50
C PRO A 947 17.21 8.48 -36.80
N ILE A 948 16.03 8.41 -37.45
CA ILE A 948 14.81 7.82 -36.86
C ILE A 948 15.01 6.35 -36.49
N MET A 949 15.65 5.56 -37.38
CA MET A 949 15.94 4.15 -37.10
C MET A 949 16.93 3.99 -35.95
N MET A 950 17.95 4.85 -35.86
CA MET A 950 18.94 4.81 -34.81
C MET A 950 18.32 5.11 -33.45
N THR A 951 17.52 6.16 -33.37
CA THR A 951 16.85 6.55 -32.10
C THR A 951 15.78 5.54 -31.67
N ALA A 952 14.99 5.03 -32.62
CA ALA A 952 13.99 4.01 -32.39
C ALA A 952 14.61 2.70 -31.84
N PHE A 953 15.69 2.22 -32.50
CA PHE A 953 16.38 1.01 -32.00
C PHE A 953 17.09 1.24 -30.68
N SER A 954 17.69 2.42 -30.46
CA SER A 954 18.29 2.78 -29.17
C SER A 954 17.25 2.74 -28.05
N PHE A 955 16.07 3.30 -28.29
CA PHE A 955 14.97 3.26 -27.33
C PHE A 955 14.46 1.82 -27.11
N ILE A 956 14.13 1.08 -28.16
CA ILE A 956 13.60 -0.30 -28.08
C ILE A 956 14.57 -1.20 -27.31
N LEU A 957 15.87 -1.16 -27.63
CA LEU A 957 16.87 -1.99 -26.93
C LEU A 957 17.17 -1.47 -25.51
N GLY A 958 17.04 -0.16 -25.27
CA GLY A 958 17.14 0.42 -23.93
C GLY A 958 16.02 -0.03 -23.01
N VAL A 959 14.82 -0.24 -23.54
CA VAL A 959 13.65 -0.69 -22.78
C VAL A 959 13.52 -2.22 -22.75
N MET A 960 14.16 -2.93 -23.68
CA MET A 960 14.06 -4.39 -23.80
C MET A 960 14.37 -5.16 -22.48
N PRO A 961 15.33 -4.77 -21.64
CA PRO A 961 15.56 -5.44 -20.36
C PRO A 961 14.35 -5.45 -19.45
N LEU A 962 13.44 -4.48 -19.54
CA LEU A 962 12.20 -4.46 -18.75
C LEU A 962 11.27 -5.63 -19.11
N ILE A 963 11.24 -6.08 -20.36
CA ILE A 963 10.39 -7.23 -20.79
C ILE A 963 10.82 -8.53 -20.12
N PHE A 964 12.11 -8.69 -19.88
CA PHE A 964 12.69 -9.90 -19.30
C PHE A 964 13.01 -9.76 -17.82
N ALA A 965 12.47 -8.73 -17.17
CA ALA A 965 12.66 -8.53 -15.75
C ALA A 965 12.06 -9.70 -14.95
N SER A 966 12.77 -10.14 -13.92
CA SER A 966 12.36 -11.14 -12.95
C SER A 966 12.59 -10.62 -11.55
N GLY A 967 12.05 -11.28 -10.53
CA GLY A 967 12.18 -10.85 -9.14
C GLY A 967 11.07 -9.89 -8.71
N VAL A 968 11.35 -9.09 -7.69
CA VAL A 968 10.40 -8.14 -7.11
C VAL A 968 9.99 -7.08 -8.14
N TYR A 969 8.71 -6.71 -8.17
CA TYR A 969 8.13 -5.73 -9.12
C TYR A 969 8.38 -6.07 -10.59
N ALA A 970 8.51 -7.35 -10.92
CA ALA A 970 8.72 -7.79 -12.29
C ALA A 970 7.51 -7.52 -13.17
N THR A 971 6.30 -7.73 -12.66
CA THR A 971 5.04 -7.56 -13.41
C THR A 971 4.90 -6.12 -13.92
N ALA A 972 5.14 -5.12 -13.07
CA ALA A 972 5.11 -3.71 -13.45
C ALA A 972 6.10 -3.39 -14.58
N ARG A 973 7.36 -3.87 -14.45
CA ARG A 973 8.43 -3.70 -15.46
C ARG A 973 8.08 -4.37 -16.78
N ASN A 974 7.56 -5.58 -16.74
CA ASN A 974 7.22 -6.37 -17.93
C ASN A 974 6.07 -5.71 -18.71
N ILE A 975 5.01 -5.26 -18.03
CA ILE A 975 3.88 -4.56 -18.68
C ILE A 975 4.36 -3.30 -19.38
N MET A 976 5.14 -2.46 -18.66
CA MET A 976 5.70 -1.23 -19.21
C MET A 976 6.61 -1.52 -20.41
N GLY A 977 7.52 -2.50 -20.28
CA GLY A 977 8.42 -2.92 -21.34
C GLY A 977 7.69 -3.39 -22.58
N MET A 978 6.69 -4.25 -22.43
CA MET A 978 5.85 -4.75 -23.53
C MET A 978 5.10 -3.64 -24.26
N ALA A 979 4.46 -2.75 -23.50
CA ALA A 979 3.71 -1.62 -24.07
C ALA A 979 4.62 -0.69 -24.89
N LEU A 980 5.78 -0.33 -24.35
CA LEU A 980 6.72 0.59 -24.99
C LEU A 980 7.42 -0.03 -26.22
N VAL A 981 7.89 -1.26 -26.10
CA VAL A 981 8.54 -1.96 -27.23
C VAL A 981 7.51 -2.21 -28.34
N GLY A 982 6.32 -2.71 -28.02
CA GLY A 982 5.24 -2.93 -28.99
C GLY A 982 4.82 -1.63 -29.68
N GLY A 983 4.63 -0.57 -28.90
CA GLY A 983 4.28 0.75 -29.41
C GLY A 983 5.33 1.33 -30.35
N MET A 984 6.60 1.31 -29.93
CA MET A 984 7.69 1.83 -30.75
C MET A 984 7.99 0.98 -32.00
N LEU A 985 7.87 -0.34 -31.89
CA LEU A 985 8.03 -1.21 -33.07
C LEU A 985 7.00 -0.86 -34.13
N LEU A 986 5.73 -0.76 -33.78
CA LEU A 986 4.67 -0.47 -34.76
C LEU A 986 4.77 0.97 -35.30
N ALA A 987 5.04 1.95 -34.39
CA ALA A 987 5.27 3.34 -34.77
C ALA A 987 6.48 3.49 -35.72
N THR A 988 7.53 2.68 -35.52
CA THR A 988 8.72 2.73 -36.38
C THR A 988 8.48 1.97 -37.70
N MET A 989 7.96 0.73 -37.67
CA MET A 989 7.82 -0.10 -38.84
C MET A 989 6.76 0.42 -39.85
N LEU A 990 5.63 0.93 -39.34
CA LEU A 990 4.57 1.48 -40.18
C LEU A 990 4.59 3.02 -40.23
N GLY A 991 4.91 3.65 -39.09
CA GLY A 991 4.85 5.11 -38.92
C GLY A 991 5.76 5.83 -39.90
N ILE A 992 6.99 5.33 -40.16
CA ILE A 992 7.94 5.98 -41.09
C ILE A 992 7.38 6.13 -42.51
N PHE A 993 6.46 5.25 -42.95
CA PHE A 993 5.80 5.40 -44.24
C PHE A 993 4.60 6.34 -44.16
N ILE A 994 3.95 6.42 -43.00
CA ILE A 994 2.70 7.18 -42.84
C ILE A 994 2.98 8.65 -42.55
N TYR A 995 4.05 8.99 -41.78
CA TYR A 995 4.38 10.37 -41.41
C TYR A 995 4.56 11.28 -42.67
N PRO A 996 5.39 10.90 -43.68
CA PRO A 996 5.52 11.69 -44.89
C PRO A 996 4.21 11.82 -45.68
N ALA A 997 3.41 10.74 -45.73
CA ALA A 997 2.15 10.74 -46.47
C ALA A 997 1.09 11.63 -45.81
N LEU A 998 1.04 11.66 -44.45
CA LEU A 998 0.16 12.55 -43.69
C LEU A 998 0.59 14.03 -43.85
N TYR A 999 1.90 14.32 -43.79
CA TYR A 999 2.40 15.67 -44.06
C TYR A 999 1.99 16.14 -45.47
N TYR A 1000 2.23 15.32 -46.48
CA TYR A 1000 1.84 15.65 -47.85
C TYR A 1000 0.32 15.88 -48.02
N LEU A 1001 -0.50 15.06 -47.37
CA LEU A 1001 -1.95 15.20 -47.35
C LEU A 1001 -2.38 16.55 -46.75
N VAL A 1002 -1.86 16.87 -45.55
CA VAL A 1002 -2.22 18.10 -44.84
C VAL A 1002 -1.70 19.34 -45.57
N ALA A 1003 -0.46 19.32 -46.07
CA ALA A 1003 0.13 20.43 -46.79
C ALA A 1003 -0.63 20.67 -48.13
N ARG A 1004 -1.11 19.63 -48.79
CA ARG A 1004 -1.93 19.72 -50.00
C ARG A 1004 -3.31 20.32 -49.69
N VAL A 1005 -3.99 19.83 -48.65
CA VAL A 1005 -5.30 20.34 -48.23
C VAL A 1005 -5.18 21.80 -47.76
N GLY A 1006 -4.08 22.10 -47.00
CA GLY A 1006 -3.77 23.44 -46.48
C GLY A 1006 -3.31 24.44 -47.57
N LYS A 1007 -3.25 24.07 -48.82
CA LYS A 1007 -2.84 24.88 -49.97
C LYS A 1007 -1.48 25.59 -49.76
N PHE A 1008 -0.47 24.84 -49.25
CA PHE A 1008 0.87 25.38 -48.94
C PHE A 1008 1.55 25.96 -50.18
N GLU A 1009 1.32 25.42 -51.38
CA GLU A 1009 1.81 25.96 -52.66
C GLU A 1009 1.34 27.40 -52.87
N ARG A 1010 0.06 27.70 -52.64
CA ARG A 1010 -0.49 29.05 -52.74
C ARG A 1010 0.07 29.98 -51.66
N LYS A 1011 0.30 29.49 -50.44
CA LYS A 1011 0.94 30.27 -49.35
C LYS A 1011 2.39 30.64 -49.69
N ARG A 1012 3.13 29.72 -50.32
CA ARG A 1012 4.50 29.99 -50.78
C ARG A 1012 4.54 31.06 -51.85
N GLU A 1013 3.65 30.97 -52.86
CA GLU A 1013 3.53 31.99 -53.93
C GLU A 1013 3.20 33.38 -53.40
N LEU A 1014 2.32 33.47 -52.38
CA LEU A 1014 2.00 34.73 -51.71
C LEU A 1014 3.23 35.28 -50.94
N LYS A 1015 3.95 34.47 -50.20
CA LYS A 1015 5.15 34.85 -49.46
C LYS A 1015 6.31 35.32 -50.39
N GLN A 1016 6.42 34.72 -51.59
CA GLN A 1016 7.38 35.17 -52.65
C GLN A 1016 6.98 36.47 -53.32
N LYS A 1017 5.69 36.84 -53.30
CA LYS A 1017 5.22 38.12 -53.85
C LYS A 1017 5.33 39.29 -52.85
N GLU A 1018 5.43 38.95 -51.55
CA GLU A 1018 5.61 39.93 -50.45
C GLU A 1018 7.09 40.17 -50.08
N SER A 1019 8.00 39.24 -50.46
CA SER A 1019 9.46 39.44 -50.40
C SER A 1019 10.06 40.02 -51.64
#